data_e3a2a08ca81d48dc5755ca9913427b2d
#
_entry.id   e3a2a08ca81d48dc5755ca9913427b2d
#
_cell.length_a   1.000
_cell.length_b   1.000
_cell.length_c   1.000
_cell.angle_alpha   90.00
_cell.angle_beta   90.00
_cell.angle_gamma   90.00
#
_symmetry.space_group_name_H-M   'P 1'
#
loop_
_entity.id
_entity.type
_entity.pdbx_description
1 polymer ?
#
loop_
_entity_poly.entity_id
_entity_poly.type
_entity_poly.pdbx_seq_one_letter_code
_entity_poly.pdbx_strand_id
1 'polypeptide(L)'
;MQQSPPSDATTERAAPAAAQRPIVRGKGIFHRGRKLQVRGVTYGPFSSRHDGGFDPHTAALDFSRMAATGINAIRLYVPPEPWLLDLAQSHGLLVMVGIPWEQHIAFLDTGAAEQIEQSLRQAIAPCAGHPAVLCYAIGNEIPASIVRWHGRSRIERFLARLGDAAREMDPGALIAYVNFPPTEYLRLSTFDLVAFNVYLERRDQLEGYLARLQNIADDRPLLIAELGLDSRRNGLEQQAQSLSWQLESCASAGCAGTFVFAWTDEWHRGGAEILDWDFGLTTRAREPKPSLAAVAQAFAEDGPATADAPETPRMSVVICTYNGAATLRGCLEAVLAQDYPRYEVIVVSDGSSDGSAGIAAEYPGVTVVETPNRGLAAARNSGMEAAGGEIIAYTDDDAEPDPYWLGHLAQSFASGEHAAVGGPNVPPPDSTAVAQCVANAPGGPAHVLLADREAEHIPGCNMAIEKSALEAIGGFDPQFRAAGDDVDVCWRLLDSGRRIAFNPGAVVLHHRRATVRGYLTQQQAYGRAEALLERKYPERYSAAGHVSWQGRLYGNGAAQHRGGWRWRVYYGGWGTAFYQSLYGPRNTLLESLPLMPEWYMAIAVLAVIAALGALWTPLLAAVPLLLGAVFALGVDAALGATRARFPAGTSSLRKRALTGLLYLAQPLARLQGRLAFGLTPWRHRGPRALALPVRRRRQFWCEQWQGTEERVRSLMGALHREGVAVRSGGDWDRWDLQVRGGLLGIARLRLAIEEHGGGRQLVRVAVWPRPLAAGVSLPGLAILLTALAVLSGGGAAAIVLATLAVLLSARTLYECGLAAAILGRVLKADVPDEHIDQSAPLPGPPLPVPRQGAEREEASEVAEPFPSAGTPGPWSEPSSTPVREPRPSPASSRTVTRMPRAGEAAGTHEPARQPERSGSR
;
A
#
# COMPACT_ATOMS: atom_id res chain seq x y z
N MET A 1 41.51 -53.23 36.99
CA MET A 1 42.55 -52.92 35.98
C MET A 1 41.89 -52.85 34.62
N GLN A 2 42.20 -51.86 33.94
CA GLN A 2 41.92 -51.40 32.60
C GLN A 2 40.92 -50.24 32.50
N GLN A 3 41.51 -49.07 32.51
CA GLN A 3 40.94 -47.78 32.12
C GLN A 3 40.72 -47.80 30.58
N SER A 4 39.51 -47.44 30.15
CA SER A 4 39.22 -47.08 28.76
C SER A 4 39.48 -45.56 28.62
N PRO A 5 39.99 -45.10 27.44
CA PRO A 5 40.30 -43.69 27.22
C PRO A 5 39.03 -42.89 26.92
N PRO A 6 39.03 -41.56 27.11
CA PRO A 6 37.93 -40.71 26.76
C PRO A 6 37.92 -40.52 25.24
N SER A 7 36.79 -40.91 24.62
CA SER A 7 36.53 -40.63 23.19
C SER A 7 35.85 -39.29 23.01
N ASP A 8 36.34 -38.64 21.98
CA ASP A 8 35.67 -37.74 21.06
C ASP A 8 35.42 -36.27 21.48
N ALA A 9 36.45 -35.52 21.16
CA ALA A 9 36.26 -34.18 20.67
C ALA A 9 35.36 -34.26 19.41
N THR A 10 34.12 -33.78 19.52
CA THR A 10 33.20 -33.51 18.39
C THR A 10 33.85 -32.44 17.53
N THR A 11 34.48 -32.87 16.45
CA THR A 11 34.82 -31.99 15.31
C THR A 11 33.53 -31.37 14.84
N GLU A 12 33.30 -30.08 15.13
CA GLU A 12 32.32 -29.27 14.44
C GLU A 12 32.61 -29.37 12.92
N ARG A 13 31.80 -30.11 12.21
CA ARG A 13 31.79 -30.08 10.74
C ARG A 13 31.51 -28.64 10.34
N ALA A 14 32.50 -27.96 9.77
CA ALA A 14 32.33 -26.65 9.16
C ALA A 14 31.10 -26.70 8.23
N ALA A 15 30.09 -25.90 8.53
CA ALA A 15 28.93 -25.78 7.69
C ALA A 15 29.38 -25.37 6.26
N PRO A 16 28.74 -25.89 5.19
CA PRO A 16 29.11 -25.51 3.84
C PRO A 16 29.08 -23.99 3.67
N ALA A 17 30.03 -23.42 2.95
CA ALA A 17 30.22 -21.96 2.79
C ALA A 17 28.94 -21.19 2.43
N ALA A 18 28.00 -21.82 1.73
CA ALA A 18 26.68 -21.26 1.43
C ALA A 18 25.79 -21.03 2.67
N ALA A 19 25.99 -21.75 3.76
CA ALA A 19 25.24 -21.59 5.02
C ALA A 19 25.75 -20.39 5.87
N GLN A 20 26.84 -19.76 5.47
CA GLN A 20 27.47 -18.65 6.21
C GLN A 20 27.13 -17.27 5.64
N ARG A 21 26.44 -17.17 4.52
CA ARG A 21 26.13 -15.88 3.85
C ARG A 21 24.77 -15.34 4.25
N PRO A 22 24.58 -13.99 4.19
CA PRO A 22 23.29 -13.37 4.42
C PRO A 22 22.23 -13.82 3.38
N ILE A 23 21.00 -14.03 3.86
CA ILE A 23 19.84 -14.38 3.04
C ILE A 23 18.68 -13.44 3.36
N VAL A 24 17.75 -13.29 2.42
CA VAL A 24 16.50 -12.53 2.62
C VAL A 24 15.36 -13.47 3.00
N ARG A 25 14.65 -13.14 4.09
CA ARG A 25 13.36 -13.74 4.45
C ARG A 25 12.36 -12.61 4.68
N GLY A 26 11.40 -12.46 3.76
CA GLY A 26 10.45 -11.37 3.80
C GLY A 26 11.13 -10.01 3.76
N LYS A 27 10.80 -9.14 4.70
CA LYS A 27 11.38 -7.79 4.83
C LYS A 27 12.67 -7.75 5.66
N GLY A 28 13.19 -8.88 6.10
CA GLY A 28 14.40 -8.99 6.91
C GLY A 28 15.58 -9.61 6.15
N ILE A 29 16.79 -9.26 6.60
CA ILE A 29 18.04 -9.93 6.23
C ILE A 29 18.40 -10.86 7.38
N PHE A 30 18.84 -12.08 7.08
CA PHE A 30 19.23 -13.09 8.07
C PHE A 30 20.64 -13.56 7.80
N HIS A 31 21.43 -13.69 8.87
CA HIS A 31 22.80 -14.19 8.81
C HIS A 31 22.97 -15.25 9.91
N ARG A 32 23.48 -16.43 9.54
CA ARG A 32 23.69 -17.56 10.46
C ARG A 32 22.43 -17.92 11.27
N GLY A 33 21.27 -17.86 10.63
CA GLY A 33 19.99 -18.21 11.24
C GLY A 33 19.37 -17.14 12.14
N ARG A 34 20.02 -15.99 12.34
CA ARG A 34 19.50 -14.86 13.14
C ARG A 34 19.16 -13.69 12.25
N LYS A 35 18.16 -12.91 12.64
CA LYS A 35 17.86 -11.64 11.99
C LYS A 35 19.05 -10.70 12.11
N LEU A 36 19.46 -10.12 10.99
CA LEU A 36 20.56 -9.16 10.92
C LEU A 36 19.98 -7.77 10.72
N GLN A 37 20.18 -6.90 11.70
CA GLN A 37 20.02 -5.47 11.50
C GLN A 37 21.34 -4.91 10.99
N VAL A 38 21.39 -4.38 9.76
CA VAL A 38 22.60 -3.82 9.18
C VAL A 38 22.90 -2.47 9.83
N ARG A 39 24.01 -2.39 10.55
CA ARG A 39 24.58 -1.21 11.21
C ARG A 39 25.84 -0.84 10.46
N GLY A 40 25.69 -0.08 9.40
CA GLY A 40 26.73 0.13 8.42
C GLY A 40 27.34 1.52 8.41
N VAL A 41 28.53 1.61 7.83
CA VAL A 41 29.21 2.87 7.50
C VAL A 41 29.84 2.77 6.12
N THR A 42 29.88 3.87 5.39
CA THR A 42 30.59 3.96 4.11
C THR A 42 32.08 4.13 4.34
N TYR A 43 32.92 3.36 3.61
CA TYR A 43 34.35 3.33 3.76
C TYR A 43 35.06 3.51 2.41
N GLY A 44 35.77 4.61 2.21
CA GLY A 44 36.46 4.98 0.97
C GLY A 44 35.52 5.27 -0.22
N PRO A 45 36.08 5.56 -1.40
CA PRO A 45 37.49 5.42 -1.76
C PRO A 45 38.41 6.53 -1.20
N PHE A 46 39.66 6.19 -0.93
CA PHE A 46 40.70 7.09 -0.38
C PHE A 46 41.75 7.46 -1.42
N SER A 47 41.60 7.00 -2.64
CA SER A 47 42.40 7.43 -3.80
C SER A 47 41.62 7.26 -5.08
N SER A 48 42.18 7.75 -6.18
CA SER A 48 41.64 7.56 -7.53
C SER A 48 42.00 6.20 -8.16
N ARG A 49 42.75 5.36 -7.47
CA ARG A 49 43.11 4.03 -7.96
C ARG A 49 41.91 3.09 -7.99
N HIS A 50 41.94 2.09 -8.88
CA HIS A 50 40.86 1.11 -9.02
C HIS A 50 40.67 0.25 -7.75
N ASP A 51 41.72 0.09 -6.93
CA ASP A 51 41.67 -0.60 -5.64
C ASP A 51 41.09 0.26 -4.49
N GLY A 52 40.73 1.53 -4.75
CA GLY A 52 40.20 2.46 -3.76
C GLY A 52 41.24 3.07 -2.82
N GLY A 53 42.53 2.72 -2.96
CA GLY A 53 43.63 3.24 -2.11
C GLY A 53 43.60 2.76 -0.67
N PHE A 54 43.12 1.55 -0.43
CA PHE A 54 43.11 0.98 0.92
C PHE A 54 44.49 0.56 1.37
N ASP A 55 44.89 1.02 2.57
CA ASP A 55 46.11 0.63 3.26
C ASP A 55 45.80 -0.42 4.32
N PRO A 56 46.47 -1.60 4.32
CA PRO A 56 46.17 -2.68 5.26
C PRO A 56 46.29 -2.32 6.73
N HIS A 57 47.24 -1.48 7.10
CA HIS A 57 47.44 -1.09 8.50
C HIS A 57 46.31 -0.15 8.95
N THR A 58 46.01 0.87 8.17
CA THR A 58 44.91 1.83 8.43
C THR A 58 43.57 1.12 8.44
N ALA A 59 43.32 0.24 7.49
CA ALA A 59 42.08 -0.54 7.43
C ALA A 59 41.88 -1.43 8.66
N ALA A 60 42.94 -2.08 9.16
CA ALA A 60 42.86 -2.91 10.35
C ALA A 60 42.51 -2.09 11.61
N LEU A 61 43.09 -0.89 11.75
CA LEU A 61 42.76 0.03 12.85
C LEU A 61 41.31 0.55 12.74
N ASP A 62 40.89 0.94 11.54
CA ASP A 62 39.55 1.45 11.29
C ASP A 62 38.50 0.35 11.55
N PHE A 63 38.69 -0.87 11.06
CA PHE A 63 37.75 -1.99 11.24
C PHE A 63 37.65 -2.44 12.70
N SER A 64 38.78 -2.42 13.44
CA SER A 64 38.76 -2.67 14.88
C SER A 64 37.91 -1.64 15.62
N ARG A 65 38.05 -0.33 15.29
CA ARG A 65 37.24 0.74 15.87
C ARG A 65 35.78 0.65 15.48
N MET A 66 35.49 0.35 14.22
CA MET A 66 34.11 0.13 13.74
C MET A 66 33.42 -0.97 14.52
N ALA A 67 34.07 -2.13 14.65
CA ALA A 67 33.52 -3.25 15.41
C ALA A 67 33.26 -2.88 16.88
N ALA A 68 34.19 -2.13 17.49
CA ALA A 68 34.04 -1.64 18.88
C ALA A 68 32.88 -0.65 19.06
N THR A 69 32.46 0.03 18.01
CA THR A 69 31.29 0.96 18.01
C THR A 69 29.97 0.31 17.58
N GLY A 70 29.93 -1.02 17.47
CA GLY A 70 28.72 -1.77 17.11
C GLY A 70 28.40 -1.77 15.61
N ILE A 71 29.28 -1.22 14.76
CA ILE A 71 29.18 -1.33 13.31
C ILE A 71 29.43 -2.78 12.90
N ASN A 72 28.54 -3.36 12.09
CA ASN A 72 28.61 -4.75 11.61
C ASN A 72 28.72 -4.88 10.08
N ALA A 73 28.70 -3.74 9.38
CA ALA A 73 28.83 -3.73 7.92
C ALA A 73 29.55 -2.48 7.42
N ILE A 74 30.28 -2.64 6.29
CA ILE A 74 30.86 -1.51 5.55
C ILE A 74 30.29 -1.50 4.12
N ARG A 75 30.21 -0.30 3.56
CA ARG A 75 29.87 -0.11 2.14
C ARG A 75 31.08 0.45 1.39
N LEU A 76 31.47 -0.24 0.31
CA LEU A 76 32.55 0.16 -0.59
C LEU A 76 31.97 0.57 -1.96
N TYR A 77 32.59 1.55 -2.61
CA TYR A 77 32.19 1.99 -3.96
C TYR A 77 33.00 1.33 -5.07
N VAL A 78 34.05 0.62 -4.68
CA VAL A 78 34.92 -0.14 -5.59
C VAL A 78 35.03 -1.58 -5.11
N PRO A 79 35.20 -2.56 -6.00
CA PRO A 79 35.43 -3.95 -5.60
C PRO A 79 36.70 -4.04 -4.77
N PRO A 80 36.64 -4.64 -3.56
CA PRO A 80 37.83 -4.82 -2.75
C PRO A 80 38.71 -5.95 -3.24
N GLU A 81 40.00 -5.86 -2.94
CA GLU A 81 40.86 -7.03 -3.03
C GLU A 81 40.51 -8.07 -1.94
N PRO A 82 40.78 -9.38 -2.17
CA PRO A 82 40.40 -10.44 -1.24
C PRO A 82 40.89 -10.22 0.20
N TRP A 83 42.09 -9.68 0.43
CA TRP A 83 42.60 -9.41 1.75
C TRP A 83 41.75 -8.45 2.56
N LEU A 84 41.05 -7.48 1.91
CA LEU A 84 40.18 -6.55 2.62
C LEU A 84 38.87 -7.24 3.06
N LEU A 85 38.37 -8.20 2.28
CA LEU A 85 37.26 -9.04 2.67
C LEU A 85 37.62 -9.97 3.83
N ASP A 86 38.82 -10.58 3.79
CA ASP A 86 39.36 -11.41 4.88
C ASP A 86 39.48 -10.60 6.17
N LEU A 87 40.00 -9.37 6.04
CA LEU A 87 40.14 -8.46 7.17
C LEU A 87 38.76 -8.08 7.74
N ALA A 88 37.77 -7.74 6.88
CA ALA A 88 36.42 -7.44 7.32
C ALA A 88 35.79 -8.64 8.04
N GLN A 89 35.97 -9.85 7.53
CA GLN A 89 35.49 -11.08 8.15
C GLN A 89 36.12 -11.31 9.51
N SER A 90 37.43 -11.06 9.66
CA SER A 90 38.13 -11.24 10.93
C SER A 90 37.64 -10.31 12.05
N HIS A 91 37.08 -9.15 11.68
CA HIS A 91 36.44 -8.18 12.58
C HIS A 91 34.93 -8.35 12.68
N GLY A 92 34.32 -9.37 12.02
CA GLY A 92 32.87 -9.62 12.03
C GLY A 92 32.07 -8.64 11.18
N LEU A 93 32.74 -7.91 10.26
CA LEU A 93 32.11 -6.96 9.35
C LEU A 93 31.65 -7.63 8.05
N LEU A 94 30.43 -7.32 7.61
CA LEU A 94 29.93 -7.65 6.28
C LEU A 94 30.20 -6.50 5.30
N VAL A 95 30.30 -6.81 4.01
CA VAL A 95 30.68 -5.84 3.00
C VAL A 95 29.59 -5.72 1.91
N MET A 96 29.01 -4.54 1.76
CA MET A 96 28.25 -4.16 0.58
C MET A 96 29.22 -3.68 -0.51
N VAL A 97 29.42 -4.50 -1.53
CA VAL A 97 30.39 -4.25 -2.59
C VAL A 97 29.74 -3.42 -3.71
N GLY A 98 30.22 -2.20 -3.91
CA GLY A 98 29.80 -1.33 -5.03
C GLY A 98 30.54 -1.70 -6.31
N ILE A 99 29.81 -1.75 -7.42
CA ILE A 99 30.34 -1.99 -8.74
C ILE A 99 30.34 -0.67 -9.52
N PRO A 100 31.53 -0.04 -9.72
CA PRO A 100 31.62 1.23 -10.42
C PRO A 100 31.48 1.04 -11.94
N TRP A 101 30.74 1.92 -12.58
CA TRP A 101 30.66 2.08 -14.02
C TRP A 101 30.10 3.46 -14.41
N GLU A 102 30.24 3.83 -15.67
CA GLU A 102 29.91 5.17 -16.18
C GLU A 102 28.40 5.40 -16.27
N GLN A 103 27.77 5.83 -15.18
CA GLN A 103 26.31 6.04 -15.05
C GLN A 103 25.85 7.42 -15.55
N HIS A 104 26.78 8.36 -15.68
CA HIS A 104 26.49 9.77 -16.00
C HIS A 104 26.48 10.06 -17.49
N ILE A 105 26.72 9.06 -18.34
CA ILE A 105 26.71 9.17 -19.82
C ILE A 105 25.49 8.47 -20.42
N ALA A 106 25.25 8.69 -21.69
CA ALA A 106 24.17 8.01 -22.42
C ALA A 106 24.58 6.56 -22.82
N PHE A 107 24.88 5.73 -21.83
CA PHE A 107 25.53 4.42 -21.94
C PHE A 107 24.77 3.39 -22.83
N LEU A 108 23.46 3.50 -22.99
CA LEU A 108 22.67 2.62 -23.87
C LEU A 108 22.72 3.06 -25.36
N ASP A 109 23.17 4.27 -25.62
CA ASP A 109 23.29 4.79 -27.01
C ASP A 109 24.73 4.66 -27.56
N THR A 110 25.72 4.63 -26.69
CA THR A 110 27.15 4.57 -27.03
C THR A 110 27.71 3.16 -27.24
N GLY A 111 26.89 2.11 -27.03
CA GLY A 111 27.37 0.72 -27.07
C GLY A 111 28.15 0.28 -25.82
N ALA A 112 28.22 1.13 -24.79
CA ALA A 112 28.94 0.82 -23.54
C ALA A 112 28.27 -0.27 -22.69
N ALA A 113 27.03 -0.65 -22.99
CA ALA A 113 26.24 -1.60 -22.21
C ALA A 113 26.92 -2.98 -22.04
N GLU A 114 27.56 -3.50 -23.13
CA GLU A 114 28.30 -4.75 -23.11
C GLU A 114 29.61 -4.62 -22.30
N GLN A 115 30.29 -3.50 -22.41
CA GLN A 115 31.50 -3.22 -21.61
C GLN A 115 31.18 -3.11 -20.14
N ILE A 116 30.06 -2.44 -19.77
CA ILE A 116 29.60 -2.33 -18.39
C ILE A 116 29.31 -3.73 -17.82
N GLU A 117 28.63 -4.60 -18.58
CA GLU A 117 28.37 -5.97 -18.13
C GLU A 117 29.66 -6.78 -17.96
N GLN A 118 30.60 -6.64 -18.86
CA GLN A 118 31.91 -7.31 -18.76
C GLN A 118 32.70 -6.81 -17.57
N SER A 119 32.73 -5.50 -17.32
CA SER A 119 33.38 -4.89 -16.18
C SER A 119 32.73 -5.36 -14.86
N LEU A 120 31.40 -5.47 -14.82
CA LEU A 120 30.68 -6.01 -13.66
C LEU A 120 31.09 -7.46 -13.38
N ARG A 121 31.19 -8.32 -14.40
CA ARG A 121 31.64 -9.72 -14.25
C ARG A 121 33.08 -9.79 -13.71
N GLN A 122 33.97 -8.95 -14.22
CA GLN A 122 35.37 -8.86 -13.74
C GLN A 122 35.45 -8.36 -12.29
N ALA A 123 34.61 -7.41 -11.92
CA ALA A 123 34.57 -6.82 -10.59
C ALA A 123 34.04 -7.80 -9.52
N ILE A 124 33.09 -8.66 -9.88
CA ILE A 124 32.51 -9.66 -8.96
C ILE A 124 33.44 -10.87 -8.77
N ALA A 125 34.17 -11.27 -9.81
CA ALA A 125 34.97 -12.49 -9.80
C ALA A 125 35.89 -12.67 -8.57
N PRO A 126 36.66 -11.67 -8.10
CA PRO A 126 37.53 -11.81 -6.92
C PRO A 126 36.75 -11.88 -5.59
N CYS A 127 35.51 -11.43 -5.55
CA CYS A 127 34.67 -11.40 -4.36
C CYS A 127 33.70 -12.60 -4.28
N ALA A 128 33.54 -13.34 -5.37
CA ALA A 128 32.54 -14.39 -5.49
C ALA A 128 32.72 -15.50 -4.45
N GLY A 129 31.64 -15.87 -3.78
CA GLY A 129 31.63 -16.90 -2.75
C GLY A 129 32.17 -16.48 -1.40
N HIS A 130 32.71 -15.28 -1.24
CA HIS A 130 33.31 -14.83 0.02
C HIS A 130 32.26 -14.62 1.13
N PRO A 131 32.40 -15.17 2.34
CA PRO A 131 31.38 -15.13 3.38
C PRO A 131 31.13 -13.71 3.96
N ALA A 132 32.10 -12.79 3.86
CA ALA A 132 31.92 -11.40 4.28
C ALA A 132 31.07 -10.57 3.32
N VAL A 133 30.76 -11.03 2.10
CA VAL A 133 29.94 -10.27 1.17
C VAL A 133 28.48 -10.24 1.65
N LEU A 134 27.98 -9.04 2.00
CA LEU A 134 26.59 -8.79 2.32
C LEU A 134 25.74 -8.83 1.03
N CYS A 135 26.09 -7.99 0.07
CA CYS A 135 25.43 -7.90 -1.22
C CYS A 135 26.30 -7.15 -2.24
N TYR A 136 25.95 -7.28 -3.53
CA TYR A 136 26.51 -6.44 -4.59
C TYR A 136 25.56 -5.29 -4.92
N ALA A 137 26.06 -4.05 -4.86
CA ALA A 137 25.40 -2.86 -5.36
C ALA A 137 25.83 -2.65 -6.81
N ILE A 138 25.01 -3.12 -7.76
CA ILE A 138 25.38 -3.15 -9.20
C ILE A 138 25.30 -1.79 -9.89
N GLY A 139 24.99 -0.74 -9.19
CA GLY A 139 24.96 0.65 -9.63
C GLY A 139 24.48 1.56 -8.51
N ASN A 140 24.74 2.85 -8.65
CA ASN A 140 24.42 3.88 -7.67
C ASN A 140 23.91 5.16 -8.37
N GLU A 141 22.67 5.57 -8.14
CA GLU A 141 22.11 6.87 -8.51
C GLU A 141 22.28 7.24 -10.01
N ILE A 142 21.76 6.43 -10.93
CA ILE A 142 21.72 6.85 -12.34
C ILE A 142 20.98 8.20 -12.42
N PRO A 143 21.61 9.28 -12.93
CA PRO A 143 21.01 10.60 -12.97
C PRO A 143 19.64 10.61 -13.63
N ALA A 144 18.69 11.36 -13.05
CA ALA A 144 17.33 11.43 -13.57
C ALA A 144 17.26 11.90 -15.03
N SER A 145 18.20 12.75 -15.46
CA SER A 145 18.35 13.17 -16.86
C SER A 145 18.70 12.01 -17.80
N ILE A 146 19.57 11.11 -17.35
CA ILE A 146 19.97 9.90 -18.10
C ILE A 146 18.83 8.88 -18.15
N VAL A 147 18.13 8.67 -17.05
CA VAL A 147 16.91 7.83 -17.03
C VAL A 147 15.85 8.38 -17.97
N ARG A 148 15.65 9.71 -17.98
CA ARG A 148 14.73 10.37 -18.90
C ARG A 148 15.16 10.21 -20.37
N TRP A 149 16.45 10.33 -20.66
CA TRP A 149 17.01 10.20 -22.02
C TRP A 149 16.74 8.80 -22.60
N HIS A 150 17.11 7.76 -21.86
CA HIS A 150 16.94 6.38 -22.31
C HIS A 150 15.49 5.87 -22.20
N GLY A 151 14.71 6.46 -21.30
CA GLY A 151 13.39 6.00 -20.91
C GLY A 151 13.41 4.87 -19.87
N ARG A 152 12.48 4.97 -18.90
CA ARG A 152 12.37 4.10 -17.73
C ARG A 152 12.52 2.60 -18.07
N SER A 153 11.74 2.11 -19.01
CA SER A 153 11.71 0.66 -19.33
C SER A 153 13.00 0.11 -19.94
N ARG A 154 13.81 0.96 -20.62
CA ARG A 154 15.12 0.53 -21.12
C ARG A 154 16.12 0.42 -19.96
N ILE A 155 16.10 1.38 -19.04
CA ILE A 155 16.93 1.36 -17.83
C ILE A 155 16.57 0.16 -16.95
N GLU A 156 15.28 -0.07 -16.66
CA GLU A 156 14.82 -1.22 -15.86
C GLU A 156 15.28 -2.57 -16.45
N ARG A 157 15.20 -2.73 -17.77
CA ARG A 157 15.68 -3.95 -18.46
C ARG A 157 17.19 -4.09 -18.42
N PHE A 158 17.91 -2.99 -18.56
CA PHE A 158 19.37 -3.01 -18.48
C PHE A 158 19.84 -3.39 -17.08
N LEU A 159 19.27 -2.77 -16.04
CA LEU A 159 19.59 -3.11 -14.65
C LEU A 159 19.21 -4.56 -14.31
N ALA A 160 18.09 -5.07 -14.83
CA ALA A 160 17.73 -6.49 -14.67
C ALA A 160 18.77 -7.41 -15.32
N ARG A 161 19.25 -7.08 -16.53
CA ARG A 161 20.34 -7.83 -17.23
C ARG A 161 21.63 -7.82 -16.41
N LEU A 162 22.03 -6.69 -15.83
CA LEU A 162 23.19 -6.63 -14.94
C LEU A 162 22.98 -7.46 -13.66
N GLY A 163 21.79 -7.46 -13.09
CA GLY A 163 21.45 -8.30 -11.94
C GLY A 163 21.52 -9.79 -12.25
N ASP A 164 21.06 -10.21 -13.43
CA ASP A 164 21.18 -11.60 -13.88
C ASP A 164 22.65 -11.99 -14.10
N ALA A 165 23.45 -11.12 -14.71
CA ALA A 165 24.89 -11.33 -14.88
C ALA A 165 25.63 -11.46 -13.53
N ALA A 166 25.25 -10.66 -12.53
CA ALA A 166 25.80 -10.76 -11.18
C ALA A 166 25.45 -12.10 -10.51
N ARG A 167 24.23 -12.60 -10.68
CA ARG A 167 23.80 -13.92 -10.14
C ARG A 167 24.49 -15.10 -10.83
N GLU A 168 24.80 -14.95 -12.13
CA GLU A 168 25.60 -15.97 -12.84
C GLU A 168 27.01 -16.07 -12.27
N MET A 169 27.62 -14.94 -11.89
CA MET A 169 28.97 -14.90 -11.33
C MET A 169 29.01 -15.38 -9.86
N ASP A 170 27.98 -15.05 -9.08
CA ASP A 170 27.88 -15.42 -7.67
C ASP A 170 26.42 -15.76 -7.28
N PRO A 171 25.99 -17.03 -7.51
CA PRO A 171 24.60 -17.44 -7.33
C PRO A 171 24.06 -17.34 -5.90
N GLY A 172 24.95 -17.27 -4.90
CA GLY A 172 24.56 -17.16 -3.47
C GLY A 172 24.50 -15.73 -2.95
N ALA A 173 24.82 -14.73 -3.78
CA ALA A 173 24.88 -13.34 -3.34
C ALA A 173 23.53 -12.63 -3.42
N LEU A 174 23.28 -11.70 -2.51
CA LEU A 174 22.20 -10.74 -2.59
C LEU A 174 22.60 -9.62 -3.57
N ILE A 175 21.66 -9.19 -4.39
CA ILE A 175 21.87 -8.15 -5.40
C ILE A 175 20.97 -6.96 -5.11
N ALA A 176 21.55 -5.76 -5.16
CA ALA A 176 20.85 -4.48 -5.02
C ALA A 176 21.24 -3.49 -6.13
N TYR A 177 20.38 -2.53 -6.36
CA TYR A 177 20.69 -1.27 -7.04
C TYR A 177 20.39 -0.15 -6.05
N VAL A 178 21.35 0.76 -5.83
CA VAL A 178 21.16 1.90 -4.93
C VAL A 178 20.50 3.03 -5.70
N ASN A 179 19.26 3.31 -5.31
CA ASN A 179 18.43 4.36 -5.91
C ASN A 179 18.44 5.63 -5.05
N PHE A 180 17.78 6.68 -5.51
CA PHE A 180 17.63 7.95 -4.80
C PHE A 180 16.30 8.63 -5.17
N PRO A 181 15.82 9.65 -4.43
CA PRO A 181 14.47 10.20 -4.60
C PRO A 181 14.07 10.61 -6.03
N PRO A 182 14.94 11.26 -6.85
CA PRO A 182 14.57 11.66 -8.20
C PRO A 182 14.21 10.53 -9.17
N THR A 183 14.64 9.29 -8.90
CA THR A 183 14.38 8.12 -9.75
C THR A 183 13.62 6.99 -9.03
N GLU A 184 12.94 7.29 -7.91
CA GLU A 184 12.16 6.33 -7.12
C GLU A 184 11.10 5.57 -7.93
N TYR A 185 10.66 6.11 -9.07
CA TYR A 185 9.70 5.49 -9.98
C TYR A 185 10.24 4.30 -10.77
N LEU A 186 11.55 4.00 -10.70
CA LEU A 186 12.13 2.81 -11.32
C LEU A 186 11.62 1.54 -10.62
N ARG A 187 11.11 0.61 -11.41
CA ARG A 187 10.61 -0.67 -10.91
C ARG A 187 11.71 -1.72 -10.94
N LEU A 188 12.32 -1.92 -9.81
CA LEU A 188 13.49 -2.80 -9.65
C LEU A 188 13.09 -4.12 -8.97
N SER A 189 12.09 -4.79 -9.53
CA SER A 189 11.48 -5.98 -8.92
C SER A 189 12.34 -7.25 -8.98
N THR A 190 13.43 -7.23 -9.74
CA THR A 190 14.35 -8.36 -9.88
C THR A 190 15.45 -8.41 -8.83
N PHE A 191 15.58 -7.37 -8.01
CA PHE A 191 16.58 -7.27 -6.96
C PHE A 191 16.08 -7.82 -5.62
N ASP A 192 16.99 -8.37 -4.83
CA ASP A 192 16.70 -8.99 -3.54
C ASP A 192 16.45 -7.95 -2.45
N LEU A 193 17.13 -6.81 -2.53
CA LEU A 193 17.05 -5.68 -1.62
C LEU A 193 16.57 -4.42 -2.35
N VAL A 194 15.87 -3.57 -1.62
CA VAL A 194 15.57 -2.20 -2.06
C VAL A 194 16.50 -1.27 -1.30
N ALA A 195 17.42 -0.62 -2.01
CA ALA A 195 18.43 0.25 -1.42
C ALA A 195 18.23 1.70 -1.90
N PHE A 196 18.31 2.65 -0.96
CA PHE A 196 18.13 4.08 -1.24
C PHE A 196 19.16 4.94 -0.51
N ASN A 197 19.65 5.98 -1.17
CA ASN A 197 20.36 7.10 -0.56
C ASN A 197 19.33 8.18 -0.20
N VAL A 198 19.33 8.63 1.06
CA VAL A 198 18.32 9.59 1.56
C VAL A 198 18.99 10.63 2.44
N TYR A 199 19.06 11.87 1.98
CA TYR A 199 19.60 13.02 2.71
C TYR A 199 18.48 14.01 3.03
N LEU A 200 17.68 13.72 4.07
CA LEU A 200 16.62 14.59 4.57
C LEU A 200 16.98 15.08 5.96
N GLU A 201 16.98 16.40 6.12
CA GLU A 201 17.45 17.10 7.33
C GLU A 201 16.34 17.36 8.36
N ARG A 202 15.09 17.00 8.02
CA ARG A 202 13.94 17.14 8.91
C ARG A 202 13.34 15.77 9.23
N ARG A 203 13.10 15.51 10.52
CA ARG A 203 12.58 14.24 11.02
C ARG A 203 11.23 13.87 10.39
N ASP A 204 10.27 14.81 10.36
CA ASP A 204 8.95 14.59 9.78
C ASP A 204 8.98 14.21 8.29
N GLN A 205 9.89 14.83 7.53
CA GLN A 205 10.07 14.52 6.11
C GLN A 205 10.74 13.16 5.89
N LEU A 206 11.76 12.83 6.69
CA LEU A 206 12.42 11.52 6.60
C LEU A 206 11.45 10.40 6.94
N GLU A 207 10.74 10.50 8.04
CA GLU A 207 9.77 9.50 8.46
C GLU A 207 8.63 9.31 7.45
N GLY A 208 8.10 10.39 6.88
CA GLY A 208 7.11 10.33 5.80
C GLY A 208 7.67 9.67 4.55
N TYR A 209 8.93 9.94 4.22
CA TYR A 209 9.58 9.34 3.06
C TYR A 209 9.92 7.86 3.28
N LEU A 210 10.36 7.47 4.47
CA LEU A 210 10.59 6.07 4.83
C LEU A 210 9.30 5.24 4.72
N ALA A 211 8.17 5.74 5.19
CA ALA A 211 6.88 5.08 5.01
C ALA A 211 6.54 4.86 3.51
N ARG A 212 6.82 5.86 2.68
CA ARG A 212 6.69 5.75 1.22
C ARG A 212 7.65 4.72 0.61
N LEU A 213 8.91 4.71 1.02
CA LEU A 213 9.90 3.74 0.55
C LEU A 213 9.54 2.31 0.96
N GLN A 214 8.94 2.11 2.13
CA GLN A 214 8.42 0.81 2.55
C GLN A 214 7.29 0.30 1.65
N ASN A 215 6.44 1.20 1.14
CA ASN A 215 5.44 0.86 0.12
C ASN A 215 6.08 0.47 -1.22
N ILE A 216 7.20 1.12 -1.60
CA ILE A 216 7.98 0.77 -2.81
C ILE A 216 8.68 -0.59 -2.63
N ALA A 217 9.23 -0.83 -1.44
CA ALA A 217 9.93 -2.05 -1.10
C ALA A 217 9.00 -3.28 -1.11
N ASP A 218 7.71 -3.07 -0.75
CA ASP A 218 6.70 -4.12 -0.71
C ASP A 218 7.11 -5.23 0.30
N ASP A 219 7.29 -6.46 -0.15
CA ASP A 219 7.70 -7.61 0.67
C ASP A 219 9.23 -7.80 0.79
N ARG A 220 10.04 -6.86 0.28
CA ARG A 220 11.51 -6.91 0.30
C ARG A 220 12.10 -6.05 1.42
N PRO A 221 13.31 -6.38 1.90
CA PRO A 221 14.03 -5.54 2.84
C PRO A 221 14.32 -4.15 2.24
N LEU A 222 14.09 -3.11 3.03
CA LEU A 222 14.51 -1.75 2.72
C LEU A 222 15.82 -1.45 3.44
N LEU A 223 16.85 -1.08 2.68
CA LEU A 223 18.16 -0.69 3.18
C LEU A 223 18.41 0.77 2.85
N ILE A 224 18.69 1.59 3.84
CA ILE A 224 19.12 2.97 3.59
C ILE A 224 20.63 2.92 3.40
N ALA A 225 21.04 3.05 2.14
CA ALA A 225 22.43 2.85 1.75
C ALA A 225 23.31 4.08 1.98
N GLU A 226 22.72 5.25 2.11
CA GLU A 226 23.38 6.46 2.57
C GLU A 226 22.40 7.33 3.34
N LEU A 227 22.82 7.81 4.50
CA LEU A 227 22.27 8.94 5.24
C LEU A 227 23.41 9.68 5.94
N GLY A 228 23.23 10.94 6.22
CA GLY A 228 24.27 11.74 6.87
C GLY A 228 23.99 13.24 6.84
N LEU A 229 24.86 13.97 7.54
CA LEU A 229 24.86 15.44 7.55
C LEU A 229 26.31 15.94 7.53
N ASP A 230 26.59 16.95 6.70
CA ASP A 230 27.91 17.56 6.60
C ASP A 230 28.18 18.46 7.84
N SER A 231 29.16 18.09 8.67
CA SER A 231 29.50 18.84 9.87
C SER A 231 30.17 20.16 9.60
N ARG A 232 30.82 20.33 8.44
CA ARG A 232 31.45 21.59 8.05
C ARG A 232 30.43 22.71 7.85
N ARG A 233 29.28 22.37 7.31
CA ARG A 233 28.18 23.32 7.03
C ARG A 233 27.25 23.50 8.22
N ASN A 234 27.07 22.45 9.00
CA ASN A 234 26.02 22.39 10.03
C ASN A 234 26.58 22.36 11.46
N GLY A 235 27.86 22.06 11.64
CA GLY A 235 28.49 21.89 12.96
C GLY A 235 28.50 20.44 13.44
N LEU A 236 29.44 20.12 14.34
CA LEU A 236 29.67 18.79 14.85
C LEU A 236 28.50 18.27 15.69
N GLU A 237 27.94 19.09 16.56
CA GLU A 237 26.81 18.75 17.42
C GLU A 237 25.55 18.49 16.63
N GLN A 238 25.27 19.31 15.61
CA GLN A 238 24.12 19.14 14.74
C GLN A 238 24.23 17.85 13.92
N GLN A 239 25.43 17.49 13.46
CA GLN A 239 25.68 16.20 12.81
C GLN A 239 25.35 15.03 13.75
N ALA A 240 25.84 15.08 15.01
CA ALA A 240 25.59 14.03 15.99
C ALA A 240 24.09 13.87 16.31
N GLN A 241 23.40 14.98 16.57
CA GLN A 241 21.97 14.99 16.82
C GLN A 241 21.17 14.46 15.63
N SER A 242 21.54 14.90 14.40
CA SER A 242 20.83 14.47 13.18
C SER A 242 21.01 12.97 12.94
N LEU A 243 22.21 12.43 13.09
CA LEU A 243 22.45 11.01 12.92
C LEU A 243 21.69 10.17 13.95
N SER A 244 21.61 10.62 15.21
CA SER A 244 20.87 9.93 16.26
C SER A 244 19.40 9.74 15.85
N TRP A 245 18.65 10.80 15.55
CA TRP A 245 17.24 10.67 15.20
C TRP A 245 17.02 10.06 13.81
N GLN A 246 17.97 10.20 12.85
CA GLN A 246 17.86 9.53 11.54
C GLN A 246 17.93 8.01 11.68
N LEU A 247 18.87 7.51 12.50
CA LEU A 247 19.01 6.08 12.76
C LEU A 247 17.80 5.52 13.51
N GLU A 248 17.32 6.23 14.55
CA GLU A 248 16.09 5.90 15.26
C GLU A 248 14.88 5.82 14.31
N SER A 249 14.72 6.81 13.43
CA SER A 249 13.62 6.83 12.46
C SER A 249 13.68 5.67 11.47
N CYS A 250 14.89 5.28 11.04
CA CYS A 250 15.07 4.12 10.16
C CYS A 250 14.73 2.79 10.85
N ALA A 251 15.18 2.60 12.10
CA ALA A 251 14.83 1.42 12.89
C ALA A 251 13.32 1.33 13.14
N SER A 252 12.72 2.44 13.55
CA SER A 252 11.28 2.57 13.80
C SER A 252 10.42 2.31 12.55
N ALA A 253 10.91 2.71 11.38
CA ALA A 253 10.24 2.45 10.09
C ALA A 253 10.41 1.00 9.61
N GLY A 254 11.10 0.12 10.34
CA GLY A 254 11.34 -1.28 9.96
C GLY A 254 12.31 -1.44 8.78
N CYS A 255 13.29 -0.54 8.65
CA CYS A 255 14.37 -0.72 7.67
C CYS A 255 15.25 -1.91 8.09
N ALA A 256 15.69 -2.71 7.13
CA ALA A 256 16.60 -3.83 7.39
C ALA A 256 18.03 -3.37 7.78
N GLY A 257 18.27 -2.09 7.69
CA GLY A 257 19.49 -1.44 8.16
C GLY A 257 19.81 -0.14 7.46
N THR A 258 20.93 0.44 7.88
CA THR A 258 21.40 1.75 7.42
C THR A 258 22.90 1.76 7.22
N PHE A 259 23.37 2.57 6.29
CA PHE A 259 24.79 2.94 6.17
C PHE A 259 24.93 4.44 6.38
N VAL A 260 25.68 4.82 7.38
CA VAL A 260 26.06 6.21 7.63
C VAL A 260 27.13 6.62 6.61
N PHE A 261 26.94 7.72 5.98
CA PHE A 261 27.91 8.34 5.10
C PHE A 261 28.64 9.45 5.87
N ALA A 262 29.91 9.27 6.28
CA ALA A 262 30.87 8.24 6.02
C ALA A 262 31.71 7.94 7.28
N TRP A 263 32.68 6.99 7.20
CA TRP A 263 33.59 6.73 8.32
C TRP A 263 34.52 7.91 8.64
N THR A 264 35.05 8.53 7.58
CA THR A 264 36.03 9.63 7.72
C THR A 264 35.74 10.73 6.73
N ASP A 265 36.22 11.93 7.02
CA ASP A 265 36.13 13.10 6.11
C ASP A 265 37.02 12.97 4.85
N GLU A 266 37.90 11.97 4.82
CA GLU A 266 38.69 11.68 3.63
C GLU A 266 37.85 11.01 2.57
N TRP A 267 37.74 11.64 1.40
CA TRP A 267 36.90 11.15 0.31
C TRP A 267 37.48 11.51 -1.07
N HIS A 268 37.52 10.55 -1.97
CA HIS A 268 37.95 10.78 -3.35
C HIS A 268 36.81 10.56 -4.34
N ARG A 269 36.68 11.41 -5.35
CA ARG A 269 35.70 11.28 -6.42
C ARG A 269 36.28 11.83 -7.74
N GLY A 270 36.11 11.08 -8.83
CA GLY A 270 36.53 11.53 -10.17
C GLY A 270 38.02 11.85 -10.29
N GLY A 271 38.89 11.18 -9.52
CA GLY A 271 40.32 11.38 -9.57
C GLY A 271 40.85 12.48 -8.64
N ALA A 272 40.00 13.15 -7.88
CA ALA A 272 40.39 14.23 -6.96
C ALA A 272 39.86 13.98 -5.55
N GLU A 273 40.61 14.44 -4.53
CA GLU A 273 40.13 14.48 -3.16
C GLU A 273 39.10 15.60 -3.01
N ILE A 274 38.00 15.30 -2.31
CA ILE A 274 36.93 16.23 -1.97
C ILE A 274 37.25 16.86 -0.61
N LEU A 275 37.73 18.08 -0.62
CA LEU A 275 38.18 18.78 0.59
C LEU A 275 37.06 19.55 1.34
N ASP A 276 35.93 19.73 0.73
CA ASP A 276 34.80 20.50 1.25
C ASP A 276 33.65 19.64 1.78
N TRP A 277 33.87 18.33 1.96
CA TRP A 277 32.94 17.39 2.56
C TRP A 277 33.47 16.89 3.89
N ASP A 278 32.73 17.12 4.97
CA ASP A 278 33.07 16.66 6.33
C ASP A 278 31.90 15.84 6.90
N PHE A 279 31.47 14.79 6.15
CA PHE A 279 30.41 13.83 6.54
C PHE A 279 30.92 12.74 7.49
N GLY A 280 32.20 12.60 7.66
CA GLY A 280 32.81 11.53 8.44
C GLY A 280 32.36 11.48 9.90
N LEU A 281 32.31 10.28 10.47
CA LEU A 281 32.23 10.04 11.91
C LEU A 281 33.57 10.33 12.59
N THR A 282 34.65 10.32 11.80
CA THR A 282 36.01 10.71 12.20
C THR A 282 36.53 11.79 11.26
N THR A 283 37.50 12.56 11.73
CA THR A 283 38.21 13.51 10.90
C THR A 283 39.12 12.81 9.87
N ARG A 284 39.74 13.55 8.94
CA ARG A 284 40.74 13.00 7.99
C ARG A 284 41.91 12.32 8.71
N ALA A 285 42.27 12.78 9.91
CA ALA A 285 43.29 12.16 10.78
C ALA A 285 42.75 10.97 11.60
N ARG A 286 41.53 10.49 11.36
CA ARG A 286 40.86 9.42 12.11
C ARG A 286 40.59 9.76 13.59
N GLU A 287 40.54 11.05 13.93
CA GLU A 287 40.11 11.48 15.26
C GLU A 287 38.57 11.39 15.37
N PRO A 288 38.02 10.83 16.45
CA PRO A 288 36.59 10.66 16.61
C PRO A 288 35.85 12.02 16.73
N LYS A 289 34.74 12.16 16.04
CA LYS A 289 33.82 13.28 16.22
C LYS A 289 32.70 12.91 17.20
N PRO A 290 31.91 13.87 17.75
CA PRO A 290 30.76 13.60 18.60
C PRO A 290 29.73 12.65 17.93
N SER A 291 29.61 12.71 16.63
CA SER A 291 28.75 11.83 15.83
C SER A 291 29.12 10.35 15.93
N LEU A 292 30.37 9.98 16.17
CA LEU A 292 30.76 8.59 16.38
C LEU A 292 30.14 8.01 17.66
N ALA A 293 30.15 8.77 18.75
CA ALA A 293 29.52 8.36 20.01
C ALA A 293 28.00 8.25 19.88
N ALA A 294 27.36 9.21 19.18
CA ALA A 294 25.93 9.20 18.91
C ALA A 294 25.51 7.96 18.08
N VAL A 295 26.29 7.62 17.05
CA VAL A 295 26.07 6.41 16.23
C VAL A 295 26.29 5.13 17.05
N ALA A 296 27.34 5.08 17.88
CA ALA A 296 27.59 3.94 18.76
C ALA A 296 26.43 3.70 19.74
N GLN A 297 25.87 4.76 20.31
CA GLN A 297 24.69 4.67 21.17
C GLN A 297 23.47 4.18 20.40
N ALA A 298 23.16 4.76 19.24
CA ALA A 298 22.01 4.35 18.43
C ALA A 298 22.13 2.88 17.94
N PHE A 299 23.34 2.40 17.71
CA PHE A 299 23.60 1.01 17.31
C PHE A 299 23.65 0.01 18.47
N ALA A 300 23.78 0.48 19.70
CA ALA A 300 23.69 -0.37 20.89
C ALA A 300 22.25 -0.75 21.23
N GLU A 301 21.29 0.07 20.81
CA GLU A 301 19.86 -0.18 20.96
C GLU A 301 19.39 -1.12 19.84
N ASP A 302 19.22 -2.42 20.15
CA ASP A 302 18.67 -3.39 19.19
C ASP A 302 17.12 -3.29 19.15
N GLY A 303 16.56 -3.08 17.98
CA GLY A 303 15.11 -3.08 17.75
C GLY A 303 14.42 -1.71 17.88
N PRO A 304 13.10 -1.66 17.76
CA PRO A 304 12.35 -0.43 17.98
C PRO A 304 12.47 -0.02 19.45
N ALA A 305 12.73 1.25 19.73
CA ALA A 305 13.02 1.85 21.04
C ALA A 305 11.87 1.73 22.07
N THR A 306 11.51 0.51 22.47
CA THR A 306 10.40 0.24 23.41
C THR A 306 10.80 -0.61 24.62
N ALA A 307 12.00 -1.19 24.66
CA ALA A 307 12.32 -2.24 25.62
C ALA A 307 12.34 -1.77 27.09
N ASP A 308 12.68 -0.51 27.36
CA ASP A 308 12.88 -0.01 28.73
C ASP A 308 11.97 1.16 29.15
N ALA A 309 10.97 1.54 28.32
CA ALA A 309 10.04 2.60 28.70
C ALA A 309 9.08 2.12 29.80
N PRO A 310 8.94 2.82 30.94
CA PRO A 310 8.07 2.42 32.04
C PRO A 310 6.58 2.34 31.68
N GLU A 311 6.19 2.82 30.50
CA GLU A 311 4.82 2.86 29.98
C GLU A 311 4.56 1.87 28.84
N THR A 312 5.39 0.84 28.66
CA THR A 312 5.18 -0.19 27.61
C THR A 312 3.85 -0.93 27.85
N PRO A 313 2.87 -0.88 26.91
CA PRO A 313 1.55 -1.47 27.13
C PRO A 313 1.63 -3.00 27.26
N ARG A 314 0.80 -3.58 28.13
CA ARG A 314 0.66 -5.04 28.20
C ARG A 314 -0.10 -5.55 26.98
N MET A 315 0.46 -6.54 26.26
CA MET A 315 -0.18 -7.14 25.09
C MET A 315 -0.64 -8.57 25.35
N SER A 316 -1.78 -8.94 24.76
CA SER A 316 -2.23 -10.32 24.67
C SER A 316 -2.15 -10.78 23.23
N VAL A 317 -1.30 -11.76 22.94
CA VAL A 317 -1.25 -12.40 21.62
C VAL A 317 -2.30 -13.48 21.57
N VAL A 318 -3.27 -13.35 20.66
CA VAL A 318 -4.38 -14.30 20.48
C VAL A 318 -4.20 -15.04 19.16
N ILE A 319 -4.05 -16.37 19.26
CA ILE A 319 -3.92 -17.29 18.12
C ILE A 319 -5.19 -18.13 18.07
N CYS A 320 -5.97 -18.02 16.97
CA CYS A 320 -7.14 -18.84 16.75
C CYS A 320 -6.77 -20.03 15.84
N THR A 321 -7.08 -21.26 16.28
CA THR A 321 -6.80 -22.47 15.49
C THR A 321 -8.05 -23.34 15.30
N TYR A 322 -8.16 -23.88 14.09
CA TYR A 322 -9.12 -24.93 13.75
C TYR A 322 -8.47 -25.95 12.83
N ASN A 323 -8.07 -27.10 13.40
CA ASN A 323 -7.31 -28.15 12.72
C ASN A 323 -5.99 -27.63 12.11
N GLY A 324 -5.21 -26.86 12.89
CA GLY A 324 -3.96 -26.21 12.51
C GLY A 324 -2.70 -26.91 13.01
N ALA A 325 -2.75 -28.17 13.44
CA ALA A 325 -1.61 -28.89 14.03
C ALA A 325 -0.33 -28.86 13.17
N ALA A 326 -0.48 -28.72 11.84
CA ALA A 326 0.66 -28.72 10.92
C ALA A 326 1.51 -27.45 11.00
N THR A 327 0.94 -26.30 11.40
CA THR A 327 1.61 -24.99 11.39
C THR A 327 1.71 -24.34 12.77
N LEU A 328 0.83 -24.72 13.70
CA LEU A 328 0.72 -24.10 15.02
C LEU A 328 2.05 -24.09 15.81
N ARG A 329 2.87 -25.14 15.69
CA ARG A 329 4.17 -25.22 16.38
C ARG A 329 5.11 -24.09 15.94
N GLY A 330 5.26 -23.87 14.64
CA GLY A 330 6.08 -22.78 14.10
C GLY A 330 5.56 -21.39 14.50
N CYS A 331 4.22 -21.21 14.51
CA CYS A 331 3.58 -20.01 15.00
C CYS A 331 3.92 -19.75 16.48
N LEU A 332 3.78 -20.74 17.36
CA LEU A 332 4.05 -20.62 18.78
C LEU A 332 5.52 -20.32 19.07
N GLU A 333 6.43 -21.01 18.37
CA GLU A 333 7.88 -20.75 18.51
C GLU A 333 8.23 -19.30 18.12
N ALA A 334 7.64 -18.77 17.04
CA ALA A 334 7.85 -17.39 16.61
C ALA A 334 7.23 -16.36 17.59
N VAL A 335 6.05 -16.66 18.14
CA VAL A 335 5.38 -15.81 19.13
C VAL A 335 6.11 -15.81 20.47
N LEU A 336 6.61 -16.94 20.92
CA LEU A 336 7.36 -17.07 22.19
C LEU A 336 8.79 -16.50 22.09
N ALA A 337 9.29 -16.28 20.87
CA ALA A 337 10.58 -15.65 20.60
C ALA A 337 10.50 -14.12 20.46
N GLN A 338 9.37 -13.49 20.80
CA GLN A 338 9.21 -12.04 20.71
C GLN A 338 10.13 -11.30 21.69
N ASP A 339 10.82 -10.30 21.18
CA ASP A 339 11.61 -9.36 21.99
C ASP A 339 10.68 -8.24 22.51
N TYR A 340 9.91 -8.56 23.54
CA TYR A 340 8.93 -7.65 24.15
C TYR A 340 8.68 -8.02 25.63
N PRO A 341 8.77 -7.07 26.58
CA PRO A 341 8.85 -7.42 28.01
C PRO A 341 7.49 -7.80 28.64
N ARG A 342 6.36 -7.35 28.10
CA ARG A 342 5.05 -7.44 28.78
C ARG A 342 3.98 -8.02 27.87
N TYR A 343 4.01 -9.34 27.64
CA TYR A 343 2.95 -10.00 26.86
C TYR A 343 2.56 -11.35 27.46
N GLU A 344 1.42 -11.85 27.02
CA GLU A 344 0.91 -13.19 27.26
C GLU A 344 0.44 -13.82 25.95
N VAL A 345 0.36 -15.13 25.93
CA VAL A 345 -0.05 -15.90 24.72
C VAL A 345 -1.30 -16.71 25.02
N ILE A 346 -2.33 -16.56 24.22
CA ILE A 346 -3.62 -17.24 24.32
C ILE A 346 -3.89 -17.98 23.01
N VAL A 347 -4.05 -19.28 23.07
CA VAL A 347 -4.47 -20.12 21.94
C VAL A 347 -5.94 -20.50 22.11
N VAL A 348 -6.77 -20.14 21.14
CA VAL A 348 -8.18 -20.50 21.11
C VAL A 348 -8.38 -21.64 20.09
N SER A 349 -8.68 -22.83 20.58
CA SER A 349 -9.00 -24.02 19.76
C SER A 349 -10.51 -24.06 19.51
N ASP A 350 -10.96 -23.71 18.30
CA ASP A 350 -12.38 -23.63 17.91
C ASP A 350 -12.92 -25.01 17.47
N GLY A 351 -12.88 -25.98 18.38
CA GLY A 351 -13.36 -27.35 18.15
C GLY A 351 -12.45 -28.16 17.23
N SER A 352 -11.13 -28.02 17.37
CA SER A 352 -10.15 -28.80 16.62
C SER A 352 -10.19 -30.29 17.01
N SER A 353 -9.97 -31.15 16.04
CA SER A 353 -9.94 -32.62 16.21
C SER A 353 -8.59 -33.27 15.84
N ASP A 354 -7.59 -32.45 15.45
CA ASP A 354 -6.28 -32.88 14.92
C ASP A 354 -5.15 -32.86 15.95
N GLY A 355 -5.46 -32.58 17.24
CA GLY A 355 -4.47 -32.45 18.30
C GLY A 355 -3.87 -31.06 18.49
N SER A 356 -4.35 -30.04 17.78
CA SER A 356 -3.86 -28.65 17.92
C SER A 356 -3.86 -28.15 19.37
N ALA A 357 -4.92 -28.43 20.16
CA ALA A 357 -5.00 -28.03 21.58
C ALA A 357 -3.90 -28.71 22.41
N GLY A 358 -3.61 -29.99 22.14
CA GLY A 358 -2.51 -30.70 22.78
C GLY A 358 -1.14 -30.11 22.48
N ILE A 359 -0.90 -29.72 21.22
CA ILE A 359 0.35 -29.03 20.82
C ILE A 359 0.50 -27.71 21.61
N ALA A 360 -0.56 -26.91 21.71
CA ALA A 360 -0.51 -25.65 22.46
C ALA A 360 -0.21 -25.86 23.95
N ALA A 361 -0.77 -26.92 24.57
CA ALA A 361 -0.55 -27.28 25.97
C ALA A 361 0.88 -27.76 26.27
N GLU A 362 1.69 -28.12 25.25
CA GLU A 362 3.10 -28.47 25.45
C GLU A 362 3.96 -27.26 25.84
N TYR A 363 3.49 -26.04 25.61
CA TYR A 363 4.27 -24.82 25.85
C TYR A 363 3.91 -24.17 27.19
N PRO A 364 4.85 -24.15 28.17
CA PRO A 364 4.63 -23.46 29.45
C PRO A 364 4.37 -21.97 29.25
N GLY A 365 3.33 -21.44 29.89
CA GLY A 365 2.98 -20.01 29.78
C GLY A 365 2.00 -19.67 28.66
N VAL A 366 1.57 -20.64 27.85
CA VAL A 366 0.49 -20.48 26.89
C VAL A 366 -0.85 -20.83 27.54
N THR A 367 -1.80 -19.93 27.47
CA THR A 367 -3.19 -20.17 27.93
C THR A 367 -3.98 -20.79 26.78
N VAL A 368 -4.53 -21.99 26.99
CA VAL A 368 -5.35 -22.70 26.00
C VAL A 368 -6.83 -22.54 26.35
N VAL A 369 -7.62 -22.03 25.38
CA VAL A 369 -9.07 -21.89 25.49
C VAL A 369 -9.72 -22.83 24.46
N GLU A 370 -10.41 -23.87 24.93
CA GLU A 370 -11.12 -24.79 24.04
C GLU A 370 -12.60 -24.39 23.93
N THR A 371 -13.10 -24.27 22.72
CA THR A 371 -14.50 -23.94 22.43
C THR A 371 -15.10 -24.92 21.41
N PRO A 372 -16.42 -25.17 21.42
CA PRO A 372 -17.05 -25.84 20.29
C PRO A 372 -16.93 -24.96 19.02
N ASN A 373 -16.83 -25.58 17.82
CA ASN A 373 -16.66 -24.84 16.57
C ASN A 373 -17.79 -23.84 16.31
N ARG A 374 -17.51 -22.56 16.54
CA ARG A 374 -18.41 -21.43 16.30
C ARG A 374 -17.93 -20.54 15.17
N GLY A 375 -16.71 -20.74 14.69
CA GLY A 375 -16.07 -20.00 13.61
C GLY A 375 -15.14 -18.88 14.10
N LEU A 376 -14.30 -18.39 13.17
CA LEU A 376 -13.15 -17.51 13.46
C LEU A 376 -13.49 -16.28 14.28
N ALA A 377 -14.55 -15.53 13.92
CA ALA A 377 -14.96 -14.34 14.65
C ALA A 377 -15.35 -14.64 16.12
N ALA A 378 -16.02 -15.77 16.36
CA ALA A 378 -16.36 -16.20 17.72
C ALA A 378 -15.12 -16.62 18.51
N ALA A 379 -14.17 -17.31 17.87
CA ALA A 379 -12.89 -17.68 18.47
C ALA A 379 -12.07 -16.44 18.87
N ARG A 380 -12.00 -15.41 18.00
CA ARG A 380 -11.35 -14.13 18.31
C ARG A 380 -11.99 -13.42 19.50
N ASN A 381 -13.32 -13.46 19.62
CA ASN A 381 -14.02 -12.93 20.79
C ASN A 381 -13.70 -13.70 22.07
N SER A 382 -13.66 -15.05 22.01
CA SER A 382 -13.24 -15.85 23.18
C SER A 382 -11.81 -15.54 23.60
N GLY A 383 -10.91 -15.26 22.64
CA GLY A 383 -9.56 -14.79 22.93
C GLY A 383 -9.56 -13.39 23.58
N MET A 384 -10.39 -12.44 23.10
CA MET A 384 -10.57 -11.12 23.70
C MET A 384 -11.04 -11.21 25.16
N GLU A 385 -12.01 -12.09 25.44
CA GLU A 385 -12.54 -12.29 26.79
C GLU A 385 -11.49 -12.84 27.76
N ALA A 386 -10.61 -13.72 27.27
CA ALA A 386 -9.52 -14.31 28.06
C ALA A 386 -8.31 -13.36 28.22
N ALA A 387 -8.18 -12.36 27.35
CA ALA A 387 -7.03 -11.46 27.33
C ALA A 387 -7.00 -10.50 28.53
N GLY A 388 -5.85 -10.41 29.20
CA GLY A 388 -5.59 -9.45 30.28
C GLY A 388 -4.80 -8.21 29.85
N GLY A 389 -4.34 -8.14 28.58
CA GLY A 389 -3.61 -7.02 28.03
C GLY A 389 -4.49 -5.84 27.61
N GLU A 390 -3.88 -4.67 27.51
CA GLU A 390 -4.50 -3.43 27.03
C GLU A 390 -4.69 -3.45 25.50
N ILE A 391 -3.79 -4.14 24.82
CA ILE A 391 -3.78 -4.33 23.37
C ILE A 391 -3.86 -5.83 23.08
N ILE A 392 -4.74 -6.21 22.15
CA ILE A 392 -4.89 -7.58 21.69
C ILE A 392 -4.28 -7.69 20.31
N ALA A 393 -3.22 -8.49 20.17
CA ALA A 393 -2.55 -8.75 18.91
C ALA A 393 -3.01 -10.12 18.36
N TYR A 394 -3.79 -10.10 17.29
CA TYR A 394 -4.28 -11.30 16.61
C TYR A 394 -3.30 -11.75 15.53
N THR A 395 -3.02 -13.06 15.53
CA THR A 395 -2.32 -13.73 14.43
C THR A 395 -2.98 -15.09 14.14
N ASP A 396 -2.77 -15.64 12.94
CA ASP A 396 -3.33 -16.92 12.55
C ASP A 396 -2.34 -18.06 12.91
N ASP A 397 -2.82 -19.31 13.04
CA ASP A 397 -2.01 -20.47 13.39
C ASP A 397 -1.03 -20.93 12.28
N ASP A 398 -1.15 -20.33 11.08
CA ASP A 398 -0.25 -20.51 9.94
C ASP A 398 0.60 -19.26 9.65
N ALA A 399 0.87 -18.47 10.71
CA ALA A 399 1.63 -17.23 10.65
C ALA A 399 2.77 -17.21 11.68
N GLU A 400 3.95 -16.74 11.26
CA GLU A 400 5.16 -16.62 12.08
C GLU A 400 5.52 -15.13 12.22
N PRO A 401 5.21 -14.46 13.34
CA PRO A 401 5.60 -13.06 13.56
C PRO A 401 7.12 -12.87 13.65
N ASP A 402 7.59 -11.74 13.11
CA ASP A 402 8.98 -11.31 13.25
C ASP A 402 9.33 -11.07 14.73
N PRO A 403 10.57 -11.32 15.21
CA PRO A 403 10.96 -11.13 16.61
C PRO A 403 10.66 -9.75 17.20
N TYR A 404 10.60 -8.70 16.38
CA TYR A 404 10.29 -7.33 16.82
C TYR A 404 8.84 -6.89 16.53
N TRP A 405 7.97 -7.84 16.16
CA TRP A 405 6.59 -7.56 15.76
C TRP A 405 5.80 -6.79 16.83
N LEU A 406 5.83 -7.25 18.09
CA LEU A 406 5.13 -6.59 19.19
C LEU A 406 5.68 -5.20 19.49
N GLY A 407 7.01 -5.01 19.40
CA GLY A 407 7.64 -3.70 19.55
C GLY A 407 7.18 -2.68 18.50
N HIS A 408 7.13 -3.09 17.23
CA HIS A 408 6.62 -2.23 16.14
C HIS A 408 5.13 -1.91 16.28
N LEU A 409 4.31 -2.87 16.76
CA LEU A 409 2.89 -2.61 17.05
C LEU A 409 2.76 -1.60 18.20
N ALA A 410 3.47 -1.81 19.32
CA ALA A 410 3.44 -0.93 20.49
C ALA A 410 3.79 0.51 20.15
N GLN A 411 4.84 0.69 19.35
CA GLN A 411 5.28 2.01 18.90
C GLN A 411 4.19 2.79 18.17
N SER A 412 3.36 2.11 17.38
CA SER A 412 2.26 2.77 16.65
C SER A 412 1.11 3.18 17.56
N PHE A 413 0.92 2.49 18.70
CA PHE A 413 -0.06 2.88 19.73
C PHE A 413 0.43 4.01 20.62
N ALA A 414 1.74 4.18 20.79
CA ALA A 414 2.34 5.20 21.66
C ALA A 414 1.92 6.64 21.31
N SER A 415 1.51 6.91 20.05
CA SER A 415 0.94 8.20 19.66
C SER A 415 -0.44 8.49 20.25
N GLY A 416 -1.17 7.48 20.75
CA GLY A 416 -2.54 7.61 21.24
C GLY A 416 -3.60 7.94 20.18
N GLU A 417 -3.22 8.02 18.91
CA GLU A 417 -4.12 8.41 17.81
C GLU A 417 -4.83 7.23 17.15
N HIS A 418 -4.34 6.00 17.33
CA HIS A 418 -4.78 4.82 16.61
C HIS A 418 -5.38 3.78 17.56
N ALA A 419 -6.53 3.26 17.22
CA ALA A 419 -7.21 2.20 17.96
C ALA A 419 -6.87 0.78 17.44
N ALA A 420 -6.28 0.70 16.26
CA ALA A 420 -5.81 -0.55 15.67
C ALA A 420 -4.54 -0.33 14.83
N VAL A 421 -3.73 -1.37 14.73
CA VAL A 421 -2.48 -1.37 13.98
C VAL A 421 -2.34 -2.69 13.24
N GLY A 422 -1.89 -2.64 11.99
CA GLY A 422 -1.50 -3.82 11.22
C GLY A 422 -0.16 -3.62 10.52
N GLY A 423 0.38 -4.70 9.99
CA GLY A 423 1.64 -4.69 9.26
C GLY A 423 1.66 -5.69 8.11
N PRO A 424 2.75 -5.76 7.32
CA PRO A 424 2.86 -6.65 6.19
C PRO A 424 2.71 -8.13 6.56
N ASN A 425 2.07 -8.91 5.68
CA ASN A 425 2.04 -10.37 5.76
C ASN A 425 2.70 -10.97 4.51
N VAL A 426 3.87 -11.53 4.67
CA VAL A 426 4.77 -11.94 3.58
C VAL A 426 4.82 -13.47 3.52
N PRO A 427 4.80 -14.10 2.32
CA PRO A 427 4.94 -15.53 2.24
C PRO A 427 6.37 -15.97 2.64
N PRO A 428 6.52 -17.06 3.43
CA PRO A 428 7.84 -17.61 3.74
C PRO A 428 8.58 -18.06 2.47
N PRO A 429 9.91 -17.85 2.36
CA PRO A 429 10.68 -18.18 1.17
C PRO A 429 10.83 -19.68 0.92
N ASP A 430 10.76 -20.49 1.96
CA ASP A 430 10.85 -21.95 1.97
C ASP A 430 9.51 -22.67 1.70
N SER A 431 8.49 -21.90 1.30
CA SER A 431 7.17 -22.42 0.95
C SER A 431 7.21 -23.47 -0.17
N THR A 432 6.25 -24.40 -0.15
CA THR A 432 6.09 -25.41 -1.21
C THR A 432 5.88 -24.79 -2.59
N ALA A 433 6.18 -25.51 -3.66
CA ALA A 433 6.03 -24.99 -5.03
C ALA A 433 4.60 -24.48 -5.33
N VAL A 434 3.57 -25.16 -4.78
CA VAL A 434 2.18 -24.71 -4.94
C VAL A 434 1.91 -23.45 -4.12
N ALA A 435 2.38 -23.38 -2.87
CA ALA A 435 2.23 -22.20 -2.02
C ALA A 435 2.91 -20.97 -2.63
N GLN A 436 4.07 -21.14 -3.27
CA GLN A 436 4.74 -20.08 -4.03
C GLN A 436 3.89 -19.60 -5.23
N CYS A 437 3.22 -20.51 -5.94
CA CYS A 437 2.29 -20.13 -7.01
C CYS A 437 1.05 -19.42 -6.47
N VAL A 438 0.51 -19.86 -5.33
CA VAL A 438 -0.63 -19.23 -4.63
C VAL A 438 -0.25 -17.85 -4.11
N ALA A 439 0.96 -17.63 -3.61
CA ALA A 439 1.46 -16.33 -3.18
C ALA A 439 1.48 -15.29 -4.33
N ASN A 440 1.69 -15.77 -5.56
CA ASN A 440 1.65 -14.93 -6.77
C ASN A 440 0.27 -14.86 -7.43
N ALA A 441 -0.73 -15.61 -6.92
CA ALA A 441 -2.08 -15.63 -7.44
C ALA A 441 -2.95 -14.52 -6.79
N PRO A 442 -4.04 -14.06 -7.46
CA PRO A 442 -4.92 -13.04 -6.90
C PRO A 442 -5.69 -13.56 -5.66
N GLY A 443 -6.13 -12.63 -4.79
CA GLY A 443 -6.99 -12.94 -3.65
C GLY A 443 -6.26 -13.39 -2.38
N GLY A 444 -4.97 -13.07 -2.23
CA GLY A 444 -4.27 -13.14 -0.95
C GLY A 444 -4.76 -12.07 0.04
N PRO A 445 -4.39 -12.18 1.33
CA PRO A 445 -4.69 -11.15 2.32
C PRO A 445 -3.97 -9.85 1.92
N ALA A 446 -4.73 -8.77 1.79
CA ALA A 446 -4.22 -7.50 1.30
C ALA A 446 -4.60 -6.37 2.25
N HIS A 447 -3.65 -5.48 2.51
CA HIS A 447 -3.88 -4.23 3.24
C HIS A 447 -4.42 -3.18 2.30
N VAL A 448 -5.33 -2.35 2.79
CA VAL A 448 -5.83 -1.18 2.07
C VAL A 448 -5.44 0.05 2.84
N LEU A 449 -4.58 0.89 2.26
CA LEU A 449 -4.05 2.07 2.93
C LEU A 449 -4.77 3.34 2.45
N LEU A 450 -5.17 4.19 3.40
CA LEU A 450 -5.67 5.55 3.16
C LEU A 450 -4.51 6.51 2.88
N ALA A 451 -3.44 6.37 3.66
CA ALA A 451 -2.16 7.07 3.54
C ALA A 451 -1.02 6.08 3.79
N ASP A 452 0.24 6.51 3.67
CA ASP A 452 1.39 5.60 3.84
C ASP A 452 1.51 5.00 5.25
N ARG A 453 0.86 5.60 6.26
CA ARG A 453 0.84 5.14 7.66
C ARG A 453 -0.57 4.82 8.17
N GLU A 454 -1.61 5.02 7.38
CA GLU A 454 -3.00 4.79 7.79
C GLU A 454 -3.67 3.78 6.88
N ALA A 455 -4.47 2.91 7.48
CA ALA A 455 -5.18 1.86 6.76
C ALA A 455 -6.69 2.03 6.82
N GLU A 456 -7.36 1.62 5.75
CA GLU A 456 -8.80 1.34 5.73
C GLU A 456 -9.08 -0.10 6.14
N HIS A 457 -8.15 -1.01 5.84
CA HIS A 457 -8.28 -2.42 6.16
C HIS A 457 -6.91 -3.05 6.43
N ILE A 458 -6.84 -3.84 7.49
CA ILE A 458 -5.70 -4.68 7.89
C ILE A 458 -6.19 -6.14 8.02
N PRO A 459 -5.50 -7.14 7.43
CA PRO A 459 -5.89 -8.55 7.54
C PRO A 459 -5.73 -9.11 8.95
N GLY A 460 -6.64 -10.00 9.34
CA GLY A 460 -6.69 -10.59 10.66
C GLY A 460 -5.52 -11.46 11.06
N CYS A 461 -4.66 -11.87 10.12
CA CYS A 461 -3.41 -12.59 10.42
C CYS A 461 -2.29 -11.69 10.98
N ASN A 462 -2.46 -10.37 10.91
CA ASN A 462 -1.53 -9.38 11.45
C ASN A 462 -2.30 -8.12 11.84
N MET A 463 -3.00 -8.18 12.97
CA MET A 463 -3.91 -7.14 13.43
C MET A 463 -3.81 -6.99 14.95
N ALA A 464 -3.49 -5.80 15.44
CA ALA A 464 -3.57 -5.46 16.85
C ALA A 464 -4.65 -4.39 17.07
N ILE A 465 -5.42 -4.50 18.16
CA ILE A 465 -6.52 -3.59 18.48
C ILE A 465 -6.47 -3.28 19.97
N GLU A 466 -6.69 -2.03 20.36
CA GLU A 466 -6.95 -1.68 21.75
C GLU A 466 -8.18 -2.43 22.27
N LYS A 467 -8.05 -3.14 23.40
CA LYS A 467 -9.14 -3.93 23.97
C LYS A 467 -10.38 -3.09 24.20
N SER A 468 -10.21 -1.89 24.77
CA SER A 468 -11.31 -0.95 25.01
C SER A 468 -12.04 -0.50 23.74
N ALA A 469 -11.31 -0.31 22.64
CA ALA A 469 -11.88 0.05 21.35
C ALA A 469 -12.67 -1.11 20.72
N LEU A 470 -12.15 -2.33 20.86
CA LEU A 470 -12.82 -3.54 20.37
C LEU A 470 -14.09 -3.85 21.17
N GLU A 471 -14.05 -3.71 22.48
CA GLU A 471 -15.21 -3.84 23.37
C GLU A 471 -16.30 -2.80 23.06
N ALA A 472 -15.89 -1.54 22.82
CA ALA A 472 -16.82 -0.44 22.50
C ALA A 472 -17.63 -0.68 21.21
N ILE A 473 -17.07 -1.41 20.24
CA ILE A 473 -17.78 -1.78 19.01
C ILE A 473 -18.47 -3.16 19.12
N GLY A 474 -18.43 -3.82 20.26
CA GLY A 474 -19.07 -5.12 20.51
C GLY A 474 -18.30 -6.34 19.96
N GLY A 475 -16.99 -6.26 19.83
CA GLY A 475 -16.14 -7.36 19.38
C GLY A 475 -16.29 -7.70 17.89
N PHE A 476 -15.87 -8.90 17.48
CA PHE A 476 -16.07 -9.42 16.13
C PHE A 476 -17.49 -9.95 15.93
N ASP A 477 -18.06 -9.78 14.74
CA ASP A 477 -19.41 -10.23 14.42
C ASP A 477 -19.43 -11.74 14.08
N PRO A 478 -20.08 -12.60 14.90
CA PRO A 478 -20.06 -14.08 14.75
C PRO A 478 -20.66 -14.60 13.44
N GLN A 479 -21.36 -13.78 12.65
CA GLN A 479 -21.85 -14.19 11.33
C GLN A 479 -20.70 -14.52 10.37
N PHE A 480 -19.51 -13.95 10.60
CA PHE A 480 -18.31 -14.16 9.78
C PHE A 480 -17.51 -15.34 10.31
N ARG A 481 -17.86 -16.56 9.87
CA ARG A 481 -17.27 -17.79 10.41
C ARG A 481 -15.89 -18.14 9.85
N ALA A 482 -15.52 -17.66 8.67
CA ALA A 482 -14.30 -18.08 7.98
C ALA A 482 -13.50 -16.94 7.34
N ALA A 483 -14.09 -15.79 7.10
CA ALA A 483 -13.44 -14.61 6.52
C ALA A 483 -14.40 -13.41 6.56
N GLY A 484 -13.84 -12.19 6.42
CA GLY A 484 -14.58 -10.94 6.34
C GLY A 484 -14.84 -10.26 7.68
N ASP A 485 -14.52 -10.91 8.76
CA ASP A 485 -14.57 -10.37 10.12
C ASP A 485 -13.53 -9.26 10.34
N ASP A 486 -12.37 -9.37 9.72
CA ASP A 486 -11.32 -8.35 9.68
C ASP A 486 -11.76 -7.08 8.94
N VAL A 487 -12.44 -7.22 7.81
CA VAL A 487 -13.03 -6.09 7.07
C VAL A 487 -14.12 -5.43 7.90
N ASP A 488 -15.01 -6.24 8.51
CA ASP A 488 -16.12 -5.75 9.34
C ASP A 488 -15.63 -4.96 10.55
N VAL A 489 -14.64 -5.47 11.28
CA VAL A 489 -14.10 -4.78 12.47
C VAL A 489 -13.39 -3.49 12.10
N CYS A 490 -12.59 -3.48 11.01
CA CYS A 490 -11.94 -2.27 10.52
C CYS A 490 -12.97 -1.19 10.16
N TRP A 491 -14.03 -1.54 9.44
CA TRP A 491 -15.05 -0.56 9.06
C TRP A 491 -15.84 -0.04 10.28
N ARG A 492 -16.15 -0.87 11.27
CA ARG A 492 -16.81 -0.42 12.50
C ARG A 492 -15.92 0.50 13.34
N LEU A 493 -14.63 0.25 13.40
CA LEU A 493 -13.68 1.17 14.05
C LEU A 493 -13.64 2.53 13.35
N LEU A 494 -13.51 2.54 12.01
CA LEU A 494 -13.52 3.79 11.23
C LEU A 494 -14.85 4.54 11.33
N ASP A 495 -15.99 3.84 11.26
CA ASP A 495 -17.33 4.43 11.40
C ASP A 495 -17.58 5.00 12.82
N SER A 496 -16.87 4.51 13.85
CA SER A 496 -16.86 5.10 15.20
C SER A 496 -15.93 6.32 15.33
N GLY A 497 -15.29 6.76 14.22
CA GLY A 497 -14.37 7.90 14.21
C GLY A 497 -12.93 7.57 14.65
N ARG A 498 -12.60 6.29 14.86
CA ARG A 498 -11.25 5.86 15.23
C ARG A 498 -10.37 5.67 14.00
N ARG A 499 -9.04 5.72 14.20
CA ARG A 499 -8.04 5.57 13.13
C ARG A 499 -7.34 4.21 13.23
N ILE A 500 -6.89 3.69 12.09
CA ILE A 500 -6.15 2.44 11.99
C ILE A 500 -4.77 2.75 11.42
N ALA A 501 -3.71 2.36 12.13
CA ALA A 501 -2.34 2.53 11.66
C ALA A 501 -1.87 1.34 10.78
N PHE A 502 -0.89 1.62 9.95
CA PHE A 502 -0.10 0.62 9.25
C PHE A 502 1.38 0.80 9.58
N ASN A 503 1.99 -0.20 10.22
CA ASN A 503 3.42 -0.21 10.53
C ASN A 503 4.15 -1.22 9.64
N PRO A 504 5.00 -0.79 8.70
CA PRO A 504 5.70 -1.69 7.79
C PRO A 504 6.77 -2.55 8.46
N GLY A 505 7.19 -2.24 9.71
CA GLY A 505 8.09 -3.04 10.52
C GLY A 505 7.42 -4.20 11.24
N ALA A 506 6.10 -4.13 11.49
CA ALA A 506 5.33 -5.18 12.13
C ALA A 506 5.04 -6.33 11.14
N VAL A 507 6.05 -7.10 10.80
CA VAL A 507 6.01 -8.14 9.75
C VAL A 507 5.59 -9.49 10.32
N VAL A 508 4.75 -10.20 9.56
CA VAL A 508 4.37 -11.60 9.83
C VAL A 508 4.65 -12.43 8.57
N LEU A 509 5.35 -13.56 8.72
CA LEU A 509 5.49 -14.56 7.68
C LEU A 509 4.25 -15.45 7.68
N HIS A 510 3.42 -15.34 6.64
CA HIS A 510 2.13 -16.01 6.58
C HIS A 510 2.13 -17.09 5.48
N HIS A 511 1.98 -18.35 5.86
CA HIS A 511 1.97 -19.49 4.97
C HIS A 511 0.77 -19.45 4.03
N ARG A 512 1.01 -19.65 2.74
CA ARG A 512 -0.06 -19.73 1.73
C ARG A 512 -0.52 -21.18 1.60
N ARG A 513 -1.75 -21.37 1.14
CA ARG A 513 -2.34 -22.73 0.97
C ARG A 513 -1.43 -23.61 0.10
N ALA A 514 -1.02 -24.75 0.64
CA ALA A 514 -0.09 -25.69 0.00
C ALA A 514 -0.72 -26.50 -1.14
N THR A 515 -2.05 -26.41 -1.34
CA THR A 515 -2.78 -27.14 -2.38
C THR A 515 -3.69 -26.24 -3.17
N VAL A 516 -3.85 -26.51 -4.48
CA VAL A 516 -4.78 -25.78 -5.37
C VAL A 516 -6.22 -25.87 -4.85
N ARG A 517 -6.64 -27.07 -4.38
CA ARG A 517 -8.00 -27.25 -3.82
C ARG A 517 -8.21 -26.36 -2.59
N GLY A 518 -7.25 -26.34 -1.66
CA GLY A 518 -7.32 -25.50 -0.45
C GLY A 518 -7.45 -24.01 -0.82
N TYR A 519 -6.66 -23.56 -1.80
CA TYR A 519 -6.75 -22.20 -2.31
C TYR A 519 -8.12 -21.87 -2.91
N LEU A 520 -8.66 -22.73 -3.78
CA LEU A 520 -9.97 -22.48 -4.39
C LEU A 520 -11.10 -22.50 -3.35
N THR A 521 -11.04 -23.39 -2.35
CA THR A 521 -11.99 -23.42 -1.22
C THR A 521 -11.93 -22.12 -0.42
N GLN A 522 -10.72 -21.59 -0.16
CA GLN A 522 -10.52 -20.29 0.49
C GLN A 522 -11.14 -19.15 -0.34
N GLN A 523 -10.96 -19.17 -1.68
CA GLN A 523 -11.55 -18.15 -2.56
C GLN A 523 -13.08 -18.22 -2.60
N GLN A 524 -13.68 -19.41 -2.49
CA GLN A 524 -15.12 -19.57 -2.31
C GLN A 524 -15.60 -18.97 -0.98
N ALA A 525 -14.85 -19.21 0.12
CA ALA A 525 -15.16 -18.61 1.42
C ALA A 525 -15.09 -17.08 1.37
N TYR A 526 -14.12 -16.50 0.69
CA TYR A 526 -14.05 -15.06 0.46
C TYR A 526 -15.25 -14.53 -0.34
N GLY A 527 -15.69 -15.25 -1.37
CA GLY A 527 -16.92 -14.90 -2.10
C GLY A 527 -18.18 -14.91 -1.22
N ARG A 528 -18.27 -15.83 -0.26
CA ARG A 528 -19.34 -15.88 0.76
C ARG A 528 -19.26 -14.69 1.70
N ALA A 529 -18.07 -14.38 2.20
CA ALA A 529 -17.81 -13.24 3.07
C ALA A 529 -18.20 -11.92 2.41
N GLU A 530 -17.86 -11.73 1.13
CA GLU A 530 -18.26 -10.55 0.35
C GLU A 530 -19.78 -10.42 0.26
N ALA A 531 -20.51 -11.52 0.14
CA ALA A 531 -21.96 -11.49 0.11
C ALA A 531 -22.57 -11.10 1.47
N LEU A 532 -21.95 -11.51 2.58
CA LEU A 532 -22.35 -11.10 3.94
C LEU A 532 -22.02 -9.62 4.19
N LEU A 533 -20.81 -9.20 3.83
CA LEU A 533 -20.39 -7.80 3.96
C LEU A 533 -21.26 -6.86 3.13
N GLU A 534 -21.61 -7.23 1.89
CA GLU A 534 -22.50 -6.44 1.05
C GLU A 534 -23.90 -6.31 1.63
N ARG A 535 -24.40 -7.33 2.33
CA ARG A 535 -25.69 -7.23 3.03
C ARG A 535 -25.63 -6.24 4.19
N LYS A 536 -24.51 -6.21 4.91
CA LYS A 536 -24.31 -5.35 6.09
C LYS A 536 -23.96 -3.92 5.69
N TYR A 537 -23.17 -3.75 4.61
CA TYR A 537 -22.66 -2.46 4.13
C TYR A 537 -22.93 -2.25 2.62
N PRO A 538 -24.18 -2.21 2.19
CA PRO A 538 -24.50 -2.11 0.76
C PRO A 538 -23.99 -0.84 0.10
N GLU A 539 -23.77 0.24 0.86
CA GLU A 539 -23.21 1.53 0.41
C GLU A 539 -21.74 1.44 0.02
N ARG A 540 -20.99 0.53 0.63
CA ARG A 540 -19.56 0.29 0.32
C ARG A 540 -19.38 -0.63 -0.90
N TYR A 541 -20.46 -1.03 -1.56
CA TYR A 541 -20.44 -1.91 -2.72
C TYR A 541 -21.01 -1.26 -3.98
N SER A 542 -20.38 -1.53 -5.13
CA SER A 542 -20.86 -1.12 -6.42
C SER A 542 -22.14 -1.89 -6.83
N ALA A 543 -22.80 -1.44 -7.90
CA ALA A 543 -23.96 -2.17 -8.46
C ALA A 543 -23.65 -3.62 -8.84
N ALA A 544 -22.43 -3.87 -9.31
CA ALA A 544 -21.97 -5.20 -9.68
C ALA A 544 -21.57 -6.07 -8.48
N GLY A 545 -21.60 -5.54 -7.23
CA GLY A 545 -21.23 -6.28 -6.03
C GLY A 545 -19.73 -6.27 -5.72
N HIS A 546 -19.02 -5.26 -6.20
CA HIS A 546 -17.62 -5.07 -5.86
C HIS A 546 -17.45 -4.03 -4.77
N VAL A 547 -16.59 -4.32 -3.80
CA VAL A 547 -16.23 -3.38 -2.75
C VAL A 547 -15.57 -2.14 -3.35
N SER A 548 -15.95 -0.99 -2.86
CA SER A 548 -15.39 0.32 -3.24
C SER A 548 -14.51 0.82 -2.11
N TRP A 549 -13.25 0.42 -2.12
CA TRP A 549 -12.26 0.91 -1.17
C TRP A 549 -11.99 2.40 -1.39
N GLN A 550 -11.87 3.17 -0.32
CA GLN A 550 -11.40 4.56 -0.35
C GLN A 550 -9.89 4.60 -0.52
N GLY A 551 -9.20 3.68 0.15
CA GLY A 551 -7.77 3.52 0.15
C GLY A 551 -7.23 2.74 -1.05
N ARG A 552 -5.96 2.36 -0.96
CA ARG A 552 -5.17 1.66 -2.00
C ARG A 552 -4.58 0.39 -1.43
N LEU A 553 -4.46 -0.62 -2.27
CA LEU A 553 -3.77 -1.84 -1.91
C LEU A 553 -2.28 -1.56 -1.66
N TYR A 554 -1.76 -2.05 -0.53
CA TYR A 554 -0.34 -2.03 -0.20
C TYR A 554 0.44 -2.93 -1.15
N GLY A 555 1.64 -2.47 -1.51
CA GLY A 555 2.57 -3.24 -2.33
C GLY A 555 2.17 -3.35 -3.80
N ASN A 556 2.78 -4.29 -4.49
CA ASN A 556 2.62 -4.51 -5.93
C ASN A 556 1.44 -5.44 -6.26
N GLY A 557 0.30 -5.31 -5.58
CA GLY A 557 -0.89 -6.11 -5.87
C GLY A 557 -1.24 -6.14 -7.36
N ALA A 558 -1.74 -7.27 -7.86
CA ALA A 558 -2.03 -7.50 -9.29
C ALA A 558 -2.93 -6.43 -9.93
N ALA A 559 -3.74 -5.72 -9.14
CA ALA A 559 -4.61 -4.64 -9.58
C ALA A 559 -3.87 -3.31 -9.89
N GLN A 560 -2.69 -3.06 -9.30
CA GLN A 560 -1.95 -1.82 -9.51
C GLN A 560 -1.15 -1.79 -10.83
N HIS A 561 -1.00 -2.92 -11.52
CA HIS A 561 -0.05 -3.06 -12.63
C HIS A 561 -0.63 -2.81 -14.04
N ARG A 562 -1.94 -2.57 -14.18
CA ARG A 562 -2.59 -2.49 -15.49
C ARG A 562 -2.50 -1.13 -16.19
N GLY A 563 -2.24 -0.05 -15.47
CA GLY A 563 -2.11 1.29 -16.03
C GLY A 563 -0.83 1.55 -16.88
N GLY A 564 -0.17 0.50 -17.38
CA GLY A 564 1.15 0.60 -18.03
C GLY A 564 1.22 1.47 -19.28
N TRP A 565 0.11 1.66 -20.00
CA TRP A 565 0.09 2.43 -21.26
C TRP A 565 -0.09 3.94 -21.07
N ARG A 566 -0.57 4.39 -19.90
CA ARG A 566 -0.84 5.81 -19.61
C ARG A 566 -0.04 6.37 -18.45
N TRP A 567 0.94 5.65 -17.95
CA TRP A 567 1.76 6.11 -16.86
C TRP A 567 2.70 7.22 -17.33
N ARG A 568 2.34 8.44 -17.03
CA ARG A 568 3.21 9.59 -17.25
C ARG A 568 4.04 9.80 -15.98
N VAL A 569 5.36 9.66 -16.14
CA VAL A 569 6.31 10.08 -15.10
C VAL A 569 6.47 11.59 -15.24
N TYR A 570 6.29 12.31 -14.15
CA TYR A 570 6.60 13.73 -14.10
C TYR A 570 8.09 13.89 -13.84
N TYR A 571 8.82 14.34 -14.82
CA TYR A 571 10.26 14.51 -14.71
C TYR A 571 10.68 15.86 -14.14
N GLY A 572 9.77 16.81 -13.91
CA GLY A 572 10.09 18.19 -13.57
C GLY A 572 10.81 18.94 -14.69
N GLY A 573 11.42 20.07 -14.38
CA GLY A 573 12.33 20.74 -15.28
C GLY A 573 13.62 19.94 -15.44
N TRP A 574 13.98 19.57 -16.66
CA TRP A 574 15.24 18.88 -16.96
C TRP A 574 15.45 17.51 -16.25
N GLY A 575 14.38 16.85 -15.81
CA GLY A 575 14.48 15.58 -15.12
C GLY A 575 14.71 15.68 -13.62
N THR A 576 14.52 16.85 -13.03
CA THR A 576 14.83 17.15 -11.62
C THR A 576 13.63 17.09 -10.68
N ALA A 577 12.56 16.37 -11.03
CA ALA A 577 11.45 16.15 -10.11
C ALA A 577 11.94 15.43 -8.86
N PHE A 578 11.72 16.02 -7.69
CA PHE A 578 12.22 15.53 -6.41
C PHE A 578 11.43 14.30 -5.95
N TYR A 579 10.11 14.31 -6.12
CA TYR A 579 9.23 13.17 -5.81
C TYR A 579 8.27 12.91 -6.96
N GLN A 580 8.03 11.64 -7.23
CA GLN A 580 6.97 11.21 -8.12
C GLN A 580 5.73 10.84 -7.29
N SER A 581 4.56 11.18 -7.79
CA SER A 581 3.35 10.55 -7.27
C SER A 581 3.39 9.07 -7.62
N LEU A 582 3.61 8.21 -6.64
CA LEU A 582 3.53 6.75 -6.80
C LEU A 582 2.12 6.29 -7.17
N TYR A 583 1.21 7.16 -7.01
CA TYR A 583 -0.18 6.97 -7.24
C TYR A 583 -0.45 7.06 -8.73
N GLY A 584 -0.29 5.92 -9.39
CA GLY A 584 -0.78 5.75 -10.76
C GLY A 584 -2.26 6.13 -10.86
N PRO A 585 -2.77 6.48 -12.04
CA PRO A 585 -4.19 6.71 -12.25
C PRO A 585 -4.95 5.47 -11.75
N ARG A 586 -6.12 5.68 -11.11
CA ARG A 586 -7.01 4.58 -10.77
C ARG A 586 -7.22 3.75 -12.03
N ASN A 587 -7.12 2.42 -11.90
CA ASN A 587 -7.41 1.53 -13.02
C ASN A 587 -8.74 1.94 -13.64
N THR A 588 -8.77 2.10 -14.96
CA THR A 588 -10.02 2.36 -15.65
C THR A 588 -10.94 1.15 -15.48
N LEU A 589 -12.26 1.38 -15.50
CA LEU A 589 -13.26 0.30 -15.44
C LEU A 589 -12.92 -0.80 -16.47
N LEU A 590 -12.50 -0.42 -17.67
CA LEU A 590 -12.14 -1.36 -18.75
C LEU A 590 -10.94 -2.25 -18.40
N GLU A 591 -9.96 -1.73 -17.67
CA GLU A 591 -8.78 -2.50 -17.26
C GLU A 591 -9.08 -3.47 -16.10
N SER A 592 -10.09 -3.18 -15.29
CA SER A 592 -10.50 -4.03 -14.16
C SER A 592 -11.55 -5.09 -14.53
N LEU A 593 -12.30 -4.89 -15.62
CA LEU A 593 -13.38 -5.80 -16.03
C LEU A 593 -12.98 -7.29 -16.12
N PRO A 594 -11.85 -7.68 -16.77
CA PRO A 594 -11.52 -9.09 -16.88
C PRO A 594 -11.15 -9.77 -15.56
N LEU A 595 -10.78 -8.98 -14.52
CA LEU A 595 -10.52 -9.50 -13.17
C LEU A 595 -11.77 -9.71 -12.34
N MET A 596 -12.90 -9.15 -12.78
CA MET A 596 -14.15 -9.28 -12.04
C MET A 596 -14.72 -10.71 -12.22
N PRO A 597 -15.17 -11.35 -11.15
CA PRO A 597 -15.82 -12.68 -11.23
C PRO A 597 -16.96 -12.72 -12.24
N GLU A 598 -17.73 -11.65 -12.37
CA GLU A 598 -18.87 -11.51 -13.28
C GLU A 598 -18.46 -11.48 -14.77
N TRP A 599 -17.19 -11.30 -15.10
CA TRP A 599 -16.68 -11.37 -16.48
C TRP A 599 -16.97 -12.74 -17.11
N TYR A 600 -16.90 -13.82 -16.31
CA TYR A 600 -17.25 -15.15 -16.77
C TYR A 600 -18.74 -15.29 -17.12
N MET A 601 -19.61 -14.54 -16.44
CA MET A 601 -21.02 -14.49 -16.81
C MET A 601 -21.23 -13.75 -18.14
N ALA A 602 -20.47 -12.68 -18.36
CA ALA A 602 -20.50 -11.96 -19.65
C ALA A 602 -20.01 -12.88 -20.80
N ILE A 603 -18.95 -13.66 -20.58
CA ILE A 603 -18.47 -14.66 -21.54
C ILE A 603 -19.56 -15.72 -21.81
N ALA A 604 -20.22 -16.24 -20.78
CA ALA A 604 -21.30 -17.22 -20.94
C ALA A 604 -22.47 -16.66 -21.73
N VAL A 605 -22.87 -15.42 -21.46
CA VAL A 605 -23.95 -14.71 -22.23
C VAL A 605 -23.53 -14.52 -23.69
N LEU A 606 -22.31 -14.07 -23.95
CA LEU A 606 -21.80 -13.92 -25.32
C LEU A 606 -21.71 -15.24 -26.06
N ALA A 607 -21.34 -16.34 -25.38
CA ALA A 607 -21.32 -17.67 -25.95
C ALA A 607 -22.74 -18.15 -26.33
N VAL A 608 -23.74 -17.91 -25.48
CA VAL A 608 -25.12 -18.23 -25.78
C VAL A 608 -25.63 -17.40 -26.99
N ILE A 609 -25.36 -16.10 -27.03
CA ILE A 609 -25.73 -15.24 -28.16
C ILE A 609 -25.03 -15.72 -29.44
N ALA A 610 -23.77 -16.06 -29.39
CA ALA A 610 -23.03 -16.59 -30.55
C ALA A 610 -23.62 -17.91 -31.04
N ALA A 611 -23.98 -18.83 -30.13
CA ALA A 611 -24.64 -20.12 -30.47
C ALA A 611 -26.03 -19.90 -31.13
N LEU A 612 -26.78 -18.92 -30.65
CA LEU A 612 -28.06 -18.52 -31.28
C LEU A 612 -27.88 -17.94 -32.68
N GLY A 613 -26.65 -17.60 -33.07
CA GLY A 613 -26.27 -17.23 -34.43
C GLY A 613 -26.54 -18.33 -35.46
N ALA A 614 -26.65 -19.60 -35.04
CA ALA A 614 -27.12 -20.68 -35.89
C ALA A 614 -28.60 -20.56 -36.29
N LEU A 615 -29.40 -19.87 -35.47
CA LEU A 615 -30.81 -19.57 -35.73
C LEU A 615 -30.99 -18.25 -36.46
N TRP A 616 -30.12 -17.29 -36.25
CA TRP A 616 -30.14 -15.98 -36.89
C TRP A 616 -28.72 -15.42 -37.02
N THR A 617 -28.21 -15.43 -38.26
CA THR A 617 -26.80 -15.14 -38.58
C THR A 617 -26.26 -13.80 -38.05
N PRO A 618 -26.99 -12.69 -37.94
CA PRO A 618 -26.49 -11.46 -37.37
C PRO A 618 -25.97 -11.59 -35.93
N LEU A 619 -26.45 -12.60 -35.12
CA LEU A 619 -25.97 -12.84 -33.78
C LEU A 619 -24.51 -13.39 -33.76
N LEU A 620 -23.99 -13.85 -34.91
CA LEU A 620 -22.58 -14.22 -35.05
C LEU A 620 -21.66 -13.03 -34.81
N ALA A 621 -22.12 -11.79 -34.86
CA ALA A 621 -21.39 -10.60 -34.45
C ALA A 621 -20.94 -10.66 -32.96
N ALA A 622 -21.57 -11.53 -32.15
CA ALA A 622 -21.09 -11.81 -30.77
C ALA A 622 -19.79 -12.63 -30.72
N VAL A 623 -19.43 -13.36 -31.81
CA VAL A 623 -18.21 -14.20 -31.84
C VAL A 623 -16.94 -13.38 -31.64
N PRO A 624 -16.68 -12.29 -32.39
CA PRO A 624 -15.47 -11.48 -32.15
C PRO A 624 -15.46 -10.85 -30.74
N LEU A 625 -16.60 -10.50 -30.15
CA LEU A 625 -16.69 -10.01 -28.78
C LEU A 625 -16.39 -11.12 -27.76
N LEU A 626 -16.88 -12.32 -27.99
CA LEU A 626 -16.59 -13.51 -27.17
C LEU A 626 -15.09 -13.82 -27.22
N LEU A 627 -14.51 -13.88 -28.42
CA LEU A 627 -13.07 -14.12 -28.59
C LEU A 627 -12.23 -13.03 -27.91
N GLY A 628 -12.62 -11.76 -28.06
CA GLY A 628 -11.98 -10.65 -27.37
C GLY A 628 -12.06 -10.75 -25.84
N ALA A 629 -13.21 -11.16 -25.31
CA ALA A 629 -13.40 -11.36 -23.87
C ALA A 629 -12.55 -12.51 -23.31
N VAL A 630 -12.46 -13.63 -24.03
CA VAL A 630 -11.62 -14.77 -23.67
C VAL A 630 -10.13 -14.42 -23.80
N PHE A 631 -9.76 -13.71 -24.88
CA PHE A 631 -8.41 -13.23 -25.09
C PHE A 631 -7.95 -12.30 -23.96
N ALA A 632 -8.80 -11.40 -23.49
CA ALA A 632 -8.49 -10.52 -22.36
C ALA A 632 -8.16 -11.32 -21.09
N LEU A 633 -8.92 -12.38 -20.77
CA LEU A 633 -8.59 -13.30 -19.67
C LEU A 633 -7.22 -13.98 -19.88
N GLY A 634 -6.94 -14.46 -21.10
CA GLY A 634 -5.67 -15.09 -21.43
C GLY A 634 -4.48 -14.15 -21.26
N VAL A 635 -4.63 -12.89 -21.69
CA VAL A 635 -3.61 -11.84 -21.50
C VAL A 635 -3.37 -11.59 -20.02
N ASP A 636 -4.42 -11.49 -19.19
CA ASP A 636 -4.26 -11.27 -17.76
C ASP A 636 -3.56 -12.44 -17.07
N ALA A 637 -3.93 -13.66 -17.38
CA ALA A 637 -3.29 -14.86 -16.86
C ALA A 637 -1.81 -14.92 -17.27
N ALA A 638 -1.50 -14.60 -18.52
CA ALA A 638 -0.13 -14.57 -19.04
C ALA A 638 0.72 -13.47 -18.38
N LEU A 639 0.15 -12.28 -18.21
CA LEU A 639 0.81 -11.19 -17.49
C LEU A 639 1.05 -11.53 -16.02
N GLY A 640 0.08 -12.16 -15.34
CA GLY A 640 0.25 -12.65 -13.98
C GLY A 640 1.35 -13.70 -13.86
N ALA A 641 1.36 -14.67 -14.78
CA ALA A 641 2.37 -15.73 -14.83
C ALA A 641 3.79 -15.20 -15.12
N THR A 642 3.94 -14.23 -16.04
CA THR A 642 5.25 -13.65 -16.38
C THR A 642 5.80 -12.75 -15.27
N ARG A 643 4.93 -12.07 -14.52
CA ARG A 643 5.29 -11.18 -13.42
C ARG A 643 5.47 -11.90 -12.08
N ALA A 644 5.10 -13.17 -12.01
CA ALA A 644 5.25 -13.98 -10.80
C ALA A 644 6.70 -14.03 -10.35
N ARG A 645 6.92 -13.75 -9.06
CA ARG A 645 8.23 -13.77 -8.40
C ARG A 645 8.41 -15.08 -7.66
N PHE A 646 9.53 -15.75 -7.90
CA PHE A 646 9.90 -16.97 -7.22
C PHE A 646 11.29 -16.78 -6.60
N PRO A 647 11.62 -17.47 -5.49
CA PRO A 647 12.96 -17.44 -4.93
C PRO A 647 14.01 -17.79 -5.99
N ALA A 648 15.20 -17.20 -5.86
CA ALA A 648 16.28 -17.37 -6.82
C ALA A 648 16.55 -18.87 -7.11
N GLY A 649 16.74 -19.21 -8.39
CA GLY A 649 16.97 -20.59 -8.84
C GLY A 649 15.74 -21.52 -8.82
N THR A 650 14.59 -21.10 -8.29
CA THR A 650 13.39 -21.96 -8.18
C THR A 650 12.33 -21.68 -9.27
N SER A 651 12.50 -20.64 -10.08
CA SER A 651 11.56 -20.31 -11.15
C SER A 651 11.55 -21.40 -12.22
N SER A 652 10.38 -21.87 -12.59
CA SER A 652 10.21 -22.83 -13.67
C SER A 652 8.97 -22.51 -14.52
N LEU A 653 8.96 -22.93 -15.76
CA LEU A 653 7.81 -22.77 -16.66
C LEU A 653 6.55 -23.43 -16.05
N ARG A 654 6.69 -24.55 -15.34
CA ARG A 654 5.58 -25.25 -14.67
C ARG A 654 4.95 -24.37 -13.58
N LYS A 655 5.75 -23.70 -12.73
CA LYS A 655 5.24 -22.79 -11.69
C LYS A 655 4.54 -21.59 -12.34
N ARG A 656 5.12 -20.99 -13.38
CA ARG A 656 4.49 -19.88 -14.12
C ARG A 656 3.16 -20.29 -14.75
N ALA A 657 3.11 -21.48 -15.39
CA ALA A 657 1.89 -22.01 -15.96
C ALA A 657 0.82 -22.27 -14.89
N LEU A 658 1.20 -22.85 -13.75
CA LEU A 658 0.28 -23.04 -12.62
C LEU A 658 -0.25 -21.69 -12.09
N THR A 659 0.61 -20.69 -11.91
CA THR A 659 0.18 -19.35 -11.52
C THR A 659 -0.83 -18.76 -12.51
N GLY A 660 -0.59 -18.88 -13.82
CA GLY A 660 -1.53 -18.45 -14.86
C GLY A 660 -2.89 -19.20 -14.77
N LEU A 661 -2.87 -20.49 -14.50
CA LEU A 661 -4.11 -21.26 -14.27
C LEU A 661 -4.85 -20.80 -13.02
N LEU A 662 -4.14 -20.44 -11.95
CA LEU A 662 -4.76 -19.90 -10.74
C LEU A 662 -5.41 -18.52 -11.00
N TYR A 663 -4.84 -17.69 -11.88
CA TYR A 663 -5.47 -16.43 -12.33
C TYR A 663 -6.81 -16.68 -13.03
N LEU A 664 -6.93 -17.76 -13.79
CA LEU A 664 -8.19 -18.13 -14.46
C LEU A 664 -9.19 -18.78 -13.49
N ALA A 665 -8.73 -19.60 -12.57
CA ALA A 665 -9.62 -20.38 -11.68
C ALA A 665 -10.16 -19.57 -10.49
N GLN A 666 -9.37 -18.62 -9.98
CA GLN A 666 -9.71 -17.83 -8.78
C GLN A 666 -11.02 -17.05 -8.92
N PRO A 667 -11.27 -16.27 -10.00
CA PRO A 667 -12.51 -15.53 -10.10
C PRO A 667 -13.76 -16.43 -10.20
N LEU A 668 -13.61 -17.62 -10.80
CA LEU A 668 -14.70 -18.62 -10.86
C LEU A 668 -15.06 -19.15 -9.48
N ALA A 669 -14.04 -19.51 -8.66
CA ALA A 669 -14.26 -19.97 -7.30
C ALA A 669 -14.93 -18.87 -6.44
N ARG A 670 -14.50 -17.64 -6.60
CA ARG A 670 -15.05 -16.47 -5.90
C ARG A 670 -16.48 -16.18 -6.33
N LEU A 671 -16.78 -16.25 -7.67
CA LEU A 671 -18.12 -16.13 -8.22
C LEU A 671 -19.08 -17.17 -7.63
N GLN A 672 -18.63 -18.43 -7.54
CA GLN A 672 -19.44 -19.51 -6.96
C GLN A 672 -19.82 -19.20 -5.51
N GLY A 673 -18.89 -18.71 -4.69
CA GLY A 673 -19.16 -18.27 -3.31
C GLY A 673 -20.18 -17.11 -3.27
N ARG A 674 -20.01 -16.08 -4.12
CA ARG A 674 -20.92 -14.95 -4.24
C ARG A 674 -22.34 -15.37 -4.61
N LEU A 675 -22.50 -16.18 -5.67
CA LEU A 675 -23.80 -16.61 -6.17
C LEU A 675 -24.52 -17.49 -5.13
N ALA A 676 -23.81 -18.42 -4.48
CA ALA A 676 -24.38 -19.31 -3.45
C ALA A 676 -24.96 -18.52 -2.26
N PHE A 677 -24.44 -17.33 -1.96
CA PHE A 677 -24.91 -16.46 -0.86
C PHE A 677 -25.74 -15.26 -1.32
N GLY A 678 -26.15 -15.26 -2.58
CA GLY A 678 -27.10 -14.29 -3.15
C GLY A 678 -26.49 -12.93 -3.53
N LEU A 679 -25.17 -12.82 -3.65
CA LEU A 679 -24.51 -11.66 -4.24
C LEU A 679 -24.56 -11.78 -5.77
N THR A 680 -25.74 -11.67 -6.33
CA THR A 680 -25.97 -11.71 -7.77
C THR A 680 -25.99 -10.32 -8.36
N PRO A 681 -25.60 -10.12 -9.64
CA PRO A 681 -25.72 -8.82 -10.30
C PRO A 681 -27.16 -8.27 -10.31
N TRP A 682 -28.15 -9.15 -10.38
CA TRP A 682 -29.59 -8.79 -10.39
C TRP A 682 -30.23 -8.79 -8.99
N ARG A 683 -29.44 -8.87 -7.91
CA ARG A 683 -29.96 -8.85 -6.54
C ARG A 683 -30.73 -7.59 -6.24
N HIS A 684 -31.73 -7.74 -5.40
CA HIS A 684 -32.49 -6.64 -4.86
C HIS A 684 -32.25 -6.53 -3.35
N ARG A 685 -32.05 -5.32 -2.89
CA ARG A 685 -31.90 -4.99 -1.46
C ARG A 685 -33.00 -4.04 -1.02
N GLY A 686 -33.46 -4.22 0.20
CA GLY A 686 -34.55 -3.47 0.78
C GLY A 686 -35.95 -4.09 0.53
N PRO A 687 -36.99 -3.48 1.11
CA PRO A 687 -38.34 -4.02 1.10
C PRO A 687 -38.95 -3.98 -0.30
N ARG A 688 -39.70 -5.02 -0.66
CA ARG A 688 -40.46 -5.05 -1.90
C ARG A 688 -41.66 -4.11 -1.79
N ALA A 689 -41.75 -3.18 -2.71
CA ALA A 689 -42.86 -2.26 -2.82
C ALA A 689 -43.15 -1.96 -4.29
N LEU A 690 -44.43 -1.85 -4.65
CA LEU A 690 -44.82 -1.45 -5.98
C LEU A 690 -45.25 0.01 -5.97
N ALA A 691 -44.70 0.80 -6.86
CA ALA A 691 -45.17 2.14 -7.17
C ALA A 691 -44.94 2.44 -8.65
N LEU A 692 -45.78 3.28 -9.17
CA LEU A 692 -45.58 3.81 -10.53
C LEU A 692 -44.31 4.67 -10.57
N PRO A 693 -43.45 4.53 -11.59
CA PRO A 693 -42.22 5.30 -11.74
C PRO A 693 -42.48 6.74 -12.18
N VAL A 694 -43.26 7.47 -11.41
CA VAL A 694 -43.62 8.85 -11.66
C VAL A 694 -42.92 9.80 -10.71
N ARG A 695 -42.62 11.01 -11.15
CA ARG A 695 -42.09 12.05 -10.31
C ARG A 695 -43.09 12.47 -9.26
N ARG A 696 -42.69 12.49 -8.00
CA ARG A 696 -43.53 12.89 -6.86
C ARG A 696 -42.92 14.09 -6.19
N ARG A 697 -43.77 15.06 -5.82
CA ARG A 697 -43.39 16.18 -4.93
C ARG A 697 -44.28 16.08 -3.71
N ARG A 698 -43.68 16.33 -2.55
CA ARG A 698 -44.36 16.38 -1.25
C ARG A 698 -43.86 17.61 -0.50
N GLN A 699 -44.72 18.12 0.40
CA GLN A 699 -44.42 19.19 1.30
C GLN A 699 -44.92 18.76 2.66
N PHE A 700 -44.16 19.07 3.70
CA PHE A 700 -44.60 18.84 5.06
C PHE A 700 -44.02 19.90 5.96
N TRP A 701 -44.76 20.23 6.98
CA TRP A 701 -44.43 21.23 7.97
C TRP A 701 -43.72 20.57 9.14
N CYS A 702 -42.67 21.20 9.65
CA CYS A 702 -41.92 20.76 10.82
C CYS A 702 -41.94 21.88 11.86
N GLU A 703 -42.41 21.60 13.08
CA GLU A 703 -42.41 22.53 14.21
C GLU A 703 -41.02 22.64 14.89
N GLN A 704 -40.17 21.65 14.69
CA GLN A 704 -38.81 21.62 15.22
C GLN A 704 -37.81 21.91 14.14
N TRP A 705 -36.92 22.83 14.43
CA TRP A 705 -35.82 23.15 13.54
C TRP A 705 -34.81 21.99 13.45
N GLN A 706 -34.42 21.61 12.24
CA GLN A 706 -33.38 20.61 11.97
C GLN A 706 -32.55 21.07 10.79
N GLY A 707 -31.21 21.02 10.93
CA GLY A 707 -30.29 21.37 9.86
C GLY A 707 -30.43 20.46 8.64
N THR A 708 -30.18 21.00 7.45
CA THR A 708 -30.29 20.23 6.19
C THR A 708 -29.44 18.97 6.19
N GLU A 709 -28.20 19.07 6.64
CA GLU A 709 -27.27 17.91 6.70
C GLU A 709 -27.74 16.86 7.69
N GLU A 710 -28.24 17.28 8.85
CA GLU A 710 -28.74 16.39 9.89
C GLU A 710 -29.95 15.60 9.38
N ARG A 711 -30.87 16.29 8.67
CA ARG A 711 -32.04 15.66 8.04
C ARG A 711 -31.64 14.65 6.95
N VAL A 712 -30.67 15.00 6.12
CA VAL A 712 -30.13 14.07 5.12
C VAL A 712 -29.49 12.85 5.78
N ARG A 713 -28.71 13.05 6.88
CA ARG A 713 -28.12 11.96 7.67
C ARG A 713 -29.17 11.07 8.33
N SER A 714 -30.23 11.66 8.88
CA SER A 714 -31.37 10.90 9.47
C SER A 714 -32.02 10.01 8.43
N LEU A 715 -32.36 10.58 7.24
CA LEU A 715 -32.92 9.83 6.12
C LEU A 715 -31.99 8.73 5.61
N MET A 716 -30.69 8.97 5.54
CA MET A 716 -29.71 7.95 5.18
C MET A 716 -29.71 6.82 6.21
N GLY A 717 -29.67 7.15 7.50
CA GLY A 717 -29.74 6.18 8.59
C GLY A 717 -31.01 5.33 8.55
N ALA A 718 -32.16 5.93 8.24
CA ALA A 718 -33.42 5.23 8.09
C ALA A 718 -33.41 4.26 6.89
N LEU A 719 -32.85 4.69 5.75
CA LEU A 719 -32.70 3.84 4.56
C LEU A 719 -31.71 2.69 4.79
N HIS A 720 -30.62 2.92 5.52
CA HIS A 720 -29.66 1.87 5.90
C HIS A 720 -30.29 0.83 6.82
N ARG A 721 -31.11 1.25 7.82
CA ARG A 721 -31.85 0.31 8.67
C ARG A 721 -32.81 -0.58 7.90
N GLU A 722 -33.33 -0.13 6.76
CA GLU A 722 -34.12 -0.95 5.84
C GLU A 722 -33.26 -1.80 4.88
N GLY A 723 -31.93 -1.81 5.01
CA GLY A 723 -31.00 -2.55 4.18
C GLY A 723 -30.87 -2.03 2.75
N VAL A 724 -31.13 -0.74 2.53
CA VAL A 724 -31.14 -0.11 1.21
C VAL A 724 -29.80 0.54 0.91
N ALA A 725 -29.22 0.24 -0.24
CA ALA A 725 -28.03 0.95 -0.72
C ALA A 725 -28.38 2.40 -1.11
N VAL A 726 -27.88 3.34 -0.32
CA VAL A 726 -28.04 4.78 -0.50
C VAL A 726 -26.73 5.40 -0.94
N ARG A 727 -26.79 6.39 -1.81
CA ARG A 727 -25.66 7.23 -2.15
C ARG A 727 -26.02 8.70 -1.89
N SER A 728 -25.16 9.41 -1.20
CA SER A 728 -25.22 10.88 -1.04
C SER A 728 -24.76 11.57 -2.32
N GLY A 729 -25.40 12.69 -2.66
CA GLY A 729 -24.94 13.60 -3.70
C GLY A 729 -23.67 14.33 -3.27
N GLY A 730 -22.84 14.71 -4.24
CA GLY A 730 -21.68 15.60 -4.01
C GLY A 730 -22.02 17.07 -4.34
N ASP A 731 -21.07 17.97 -4.11
CA ASP A 731 -21.23 19.43 -4.30
C ASP A 731 -21.69 19.85 -5.70
N TRP A 732 -21.39 19.04 -6.71
CA TRP A 732 -21.76 19.26 -8.11
C TRP A 732 -23.06 18.56 -8.53
N ASP A 733 -23.67 17.75 -7.64
CA ASP A 733 -24.90 17.03 -7.94
C ASP A 733 -26.13 17.89 -7.63
N ARG A 734 -27.17 17.73 -8.44
CA ARG A 734 -28.48 18.41 -8.25
C ARG A 734 -29.47 17.55 -7.47
N TRP A 735 -28.99 16.63 -6.64
CA TRP A 735 -29.79 15.71 -5.84
C TRP A 735 -29.02 15.36 -4.56
N ASP A 736 -29.74 15.09 -3.48
CA ASP A 736 -29.15 14.86 -2.17
C ASP A 736 -28.95 13.37 -1.87
N LEU A 737 -29.95 12.55 -2.22
CA LEU A 737 -29.89 11.10 -2.02
C LEU A 737 -30.29 10.36 -3.31
N GLN A 738 -29.62 9.21 -3.54
CA GLN A 738 -29.93 8.28 -4.61
C GLN A 738 -30.07 6.88 -4.07
N VAL A 739 -31.21 6.22 -4.38
CA VAL A 739 -31.50 4.84 -4.01
C VAL A 739 -31.56 3.98 -5.25
N ARG A 740 -31.08 2.73 -5.16
CA ARG A 740 -31.12 1.76 -6.23
C ARG A 740 -32.32 0.82 -6.09
N GLY A 741 -33.03 0.61 -7.18
CA GLY A 741 -34.06 -0.43 -7.28
C GLY A 741 -33.55 -1.75 -7.85
N GLY A 742 -32.35 -1.71 -8.46
CA GLY A 742 -31.66 -2.85 -9.07
C GLY A 742 -30.56 -2.44 -10.02
N LEU A 743 -30.30 -3.23 -11.09
CA LEU A 743 -29.29 -2.94 -12.11
C LEU A 743 -29.70 -1.86 -13.11
N LEU A 744 -31.01 -1.72 -13.36
CA LEU A 744 -31.57 -0.95 -14.48
C LEU A 744 -32.19 0.36 -14.04
N GLY A 745 -32.61 0.49 -12.75
CA GLY A 745 -33.40 1.61 -12.27
C GLY A 745 -32.93 2.16 -10.92
N ILE A 746 -33.04 3.49 -10.78
CA ILE A 746 -32.75 4.26 -9.55
C ILE A 746 -33.88 5.25 -9.28
N ALA A 747 -33.91 5.79 -8.05
CA ALA A 747 -34.63 7.02 -7.75
C ALA A 747 -33.71 8.00 -7.04
N ARG A 748 -33.92 9.28 -7.32
CA ARG A 748 -33.22 10.41 -6.71
C ARG A 748 -34.17 11.23 -5.88
N LEU A 749 -33.66 11.75 -4.79
CA LEU A 749 -34.36 12.66 -3.89
C LEU A 749 -33.64 13.99 -3.84
N ARG A 750 -34.40 15.07 -3.75
CA ARG A 750 -33.91 16.42 -3.47
C ARG A 750 -34.79 17.07 -2.43
N LEU A 751 -34.13 17.70 -1.44
CA LEU A 751 -34.74 18.44 -0.37
C LEU A 751 -34.60 19.96 -0.63
N ALA A 752 -35.57 20.71 -0.15
CA ALA A 752 -35.48 22.15 0.03
C ALA A 752 -36.19 22.49 1.33
N ILE A 753 -35.50 23.25 2.20
CA ILE A 753 -36.03 23.66 3.50
C ILE A 753 -36.27 25.15 3.43
N GLU A 754 -37.52 25.56 3.75
CA GLU A 754 -37.92 26.96 3.85
C GLU A 754 -38.12 27.29 5.33
N GLU A 755 -37.49 28.35 5.80
CA GLU A 755 -37.55 28.80 7.19
C GLU A 755 -38.69 29.82 7.35
N HIS A 756 -39.59 29.57 8.31
CA HIS A 756 -40.77 30.39 8.52
C HIS A 756 -40.81 31.11 9.89
N GLY A 757 -39.66 31.21 10.55
CA GLY A 757 -39.55 31.85 11.88
C GLY A 757 -40.05 30.97 13.03
N GLY A 758 -39.62 31.30 14.26
CA GLY A 758 -39.98 30.53 15.44
C GLY A 758 -39.54 29.07 15.45
N GLY A 759 -38.50 28.74 14.70
CA GLY A 759 -37.98 27.37 14.58
C GLY A 759 -38.79 26.45 13.64
N ARG A 760 -39.79 26.99 12.93
CA ARG A 760 -40.68 26.25 12.03
C ARG A 760 -40.09 26.17 10.63
N GLN A 761 -40.22 25.01 10.01
CA GLN A 761 -39.65 24.75 8.66
C GLN A 761 -40.72 24.12 7.76
N LEU A 762 -40.81 24.58 6.49
CA LEU A 762 -41.52 23.87 5.43
C LEU A 762 -40.53 23.07 4.58
N VAL A 763 -40.58 21.75 4.67
CA VAL A 763 -39.69 20.88 3.95
C VAL A 763 -40.36 20.44 2.65
N ARG A 764 -39.72 20.76 1.52
CA ARG A 764 -40.12 20.33 0.17
C ARG A 764 -39.28 19.20 -0.29
N VAL A 765 -39.91 18.10 -0.69
CA VAL A 765 -39.23 16.90 -1.17
C VAL A 765 -39.65 16.61 -2.59
N ALA A 766 -38.68 16.41 -3.46
CA ALA A 766 -38.87 15.93 -4.81
C ALA A 766 -38.19 14.58 -5.01
N VAL A 767 -38.96 13.56 -5.36
CA VAL A 767 -38.50 12.21 -5.72
C VAL A 767 -38.77 11.97 -7.20
N TRP A 768 -37.74 11.55 -7.92
CA TRP A 768 -37.93 11.18 -9.33
C TRP A 768 -37.15 9.89 -9.67
N PRO A 769 -37.84 8.90 -10.22
CA PRO A 769 -37.23 7.70 -10.77
C PRO A 769 -36.46 8.03 -12.03
N ARG A 770 -35.37 7.30 -12.25
CA ARG A 770 -34.50 7.45 -13.43
C ARG A 770 -33.94 6.10 -13.83
N PRO A 771 -33.98 5.70 -15.13
CA PRO A 771 -33.27 4.56 -15.60
C PRO A 771 -31.76 4.81 -15.57
N LEU A 772 -30.98 3.80 -15.23
CA LEU A 772 -29.53 3.78 -15.42
C LEU A 772 -29.19 3.62 -16.91
N ALA A 773 -27.92 3.85 -17.29
CA ALA A 773 -27.48 3.68 -18.67
C ALA A 773 -27.81 2.29 -19.20
N ALA A 774 -27.61 1.23 -18.43
CA ALA A 774 -27.98 -0.14 -18.79
C ALA A 774 -29.51 -0.32 -18.97
N GLY A 775 -30.31 0.39 -18.16
CA GLY A 775 -31.77 0.37 -18.26
C GLY A 775 -32.33 1.06 -19.50
N VAL A 776 -31.52 1.85 -20.23
CA VAL A 776 -31.88 2.45 -21.53
C VAL A 776 -31.20 1.66 -22.65
N SER A 777 -29.90 1.34 -22.52
CA SER A 777 -29.13 0.73 -23.62
C SER A 777 -29.54 -0.70 -23.93
N LEU A 778 -29.82 -1.53 -22.89
CA LEU A 778 -30.20 -2.93 -23.11
C LEU A 778 -31.57 -3.07 -23.80
N PRO A 779 -32.67 -2.41 -23.35
CA PRO A 779 -33.92 -2.41 -24.08
C PRO A 779 -33.76 -1.79 -25.47
N GLY A 780 -33.03 -0.68 -25.61
CA GLY A 780 -32.80 -0.03 -26.91
C GLY A 780 -32.08 -0.93 -27.91
N LEU A 781 -31.06 -1.67 -27.46
CA LEU A 781 -30.35 -2.66 -28.26
C LEU A 781 -31.30 -3.80 -28.67
N ALA A 782 -32.11 -4.32 -27.75
CA ALA A 782 -33.08 -5.37 -28.04
C ALA A 782 -34.12 -4.91 -29.07
N ILE A 783 -34.59 -3.66 -28.97
CA ILE A 783 -35.51 -3.06 -29.96
C ILE A 783 -34.85 -2.95 -31.35
N LEU A 784 -33.61 -2.45 -31.40
CA LEU A 784 -32.82 -2.35 -32.63
C LEU A 784 -32.62 -3.72 -33.28
N LEU A 785 -32.21 -4.72 -32.48
CA LEU A 785 -32.04 -6.09 -32.97
C LEU A 785 -33.36 -6.71 -33.43
N THR A 786 -34.51 -6.38 -32.78
CA THR A 786 -35.86 -6.77 -33.25
C THR A 786 -36.14 -6.20 -34.63
N ALA A 787 -35.89 -4.91 -34.85
CA ALA A 787 -36.10 -4.27 -36.16
C ALA A 787 -35.21 -4.92 -37.23
N LEU A 788 -33.95 -5.19 -36.95
CA LEU A 788 -33.03 -5.90 -37.85
C LEU A 788 -33.51 -7.32 -38.16
N ALA A 789 -34.09 -8.04 -37.18
CA ALA A 789 -34.62 -9.40 -37.37
C ALA A 789 -35.84 -9.38 -38.27
N VAL A 790 -36.75 -8.41 -38.11
CA VAL A 790 -37.89 -8.22 -39.01
C VAL A 790 -37.41 -7.94 -40.44
N LEU A 791 -36.48 -7.00 -40.61
CA LEU A 791 -35.96 -6.59 -41.94
C LEU A 791 -35.19 -7.73 -42.65
N SER A 792 -34.55 -8.63 -41.90
CA SER A 792 -33.81 -9.79 -42.42
C SER A 792 -34.71 -11.06 -42.61
N GLY A 793 -36.02 -10.97 -42.39
CA GLY A 793 -36.91 -12.12 -42.49
C GLY A 793 -36.83 -13.13 -41.34
N GLY A 794 -36.13 -12.81 -40.25
CA GLY A 794 -35.93 -13.66 -39.11
C GLY A 794 -37.13 -13.63 -38.12
N GLY A 795 -38.31 -14.06 -38.50
CA GLY A 795 -39.56 -13.92 -37.73
C GLY A 795 -39.47 -14.52 -36.30
N ALA A 796 -38.92 -15.69 -36.14
CA ALA A 796 -38.75 -16.31 -34.82
C ALA A 796 -37.80 -15.50 -33.90
N ALA A 797 -36.68 -15.01 -34.46
CA ALA A 797 -35.72 -14.15 -33.75
C ALA A 797 -36.38 -12.80 -33.38
N ALA A 798 -37.20 -12.23 -34.28
CA ALA A 798 -37.90 -10.99 -34.01
C ALA A 798 -38.88 -11.10 -32.83
N ILE A 799 -39.59 -12.22 -32.72
CA ILE A 799 -40.54 -12.47 -31.62
C ILE A 799 -39.79 -12.60 -30.29
N VAL A 800 -38.69 -13.37 -30.27
CA VAL A 800 -37.85 -13.55 -29.05
C VAL A 800 -37.24 -12.23 -28.61
N LEU A 801 -36.66 -11.46 -29.54
CA LEU A 801 -36.05 -10.18 -29.24
C LEU A 801 -37.04 -9.11 -28.82
N ALA A 802 -38.24 -9.08 -29.44
CA ALA A 802 -39.34 -8.21 -29.03
C ALA A 802 -39.81 -8.53 -27.61
N THR A 803 -39.98 -9.83 -27.31
CA THR A 803 -40.31 -10.28 -25.94
C THR A 803 -39.24 -9.86 -24.93
N LEU A 804 -37.98 -10.05 -25.27
CA LEU A 804 -36.86 -9.62 -24.43
C LEU A 804 -36.85 -8.10 -24.22
N ALA A 805 -37.10 -7.31 -25.26
CA ALA A 805 -37.19 -5.84 -25.19
C ALA A 805 -38.32 -5.39 -24.25
N VAL A 806 -39.48 -6.03 -24.34
CA VAL A 806 -40.62 -5.77 -23.44
C VAL A 806 -40.26 -6.13 -21.99
N LEU A 807 -39.68 -7.30 -21.76
CA LEU A 807 -39.30 -7.77 -20.42
C LEU A 807 -38.22 -6.84 -19.79
N LEU A 808 -37.21 -6.44 -20.56
CA LEU A 808 -36.16 -5.51 -20.08
C LEU A 808 -36.75 -4.13 -19.78
N SER A 809 -37.67 -3.62 -20.62
CA SER A 809 -38.35 -2.34 -20.40
C SER A 809 -39.22 -2.40 -19.14
N ALA A 810 -40.05 -3.45 -19.02
CA ALA A 810 -40.89 -3.68 -17.84
C ALA A 810 -40.05 -3.80 -16.56
N ARG A 811 -38.91 -4.52 -16.62
CA ARG A 811 -37.97 -4.64 -15.51
C ARG A 811 -37.37 -3.28 -15.13
N THR A 812 -36.98 -2.47 -16.09
CA THR A 812 -36.43 -1.11 -15.85
C THR A 812 -37.48 -0.23 -15.14
N LEU A 813 -38.71 -0.22 -15.64
CA LEU A 813 -39.82 0.53 -15.03
C LEU A 813 -40.12 0.03 -13.60
N TYR A 814 -40.15 -1.28 -13.42
CA TYR A 814 -40.33 -1.90 -12.09
C TYR A 814 -39.25 -1.44 -11.10
N GLU A 815 -37.96 -1.51 -11.47
CA GLU A 815 -36.85 -1.09 -10.61
C GLU A 815 -36.87 0.42 -10.29
N CYS A 816 -37.21 1.24 -11.27
CA CYS A 816 -37.43 2.67 -11.06
C CYS A 816 -38.57 2.95 -10.07
N GLY A 817 -39.71 2.23 -10.23
CA GLY A 817 -40.85 2.34 -9.34
C GLY A 817 -40.54 1.88 -7.92
N LEU A 818 -39.82 0.77 -7.80
CA LEU A 818 -39.40 0.22 -6.54
C LEU A 818 -38.50 1.18 -5.73
N ALA A 819 -37.47 1.75 -6.38
CA ALA A 819 -36.61 2.75 -5.75
C ALA A 819 -37.40 3.99 -5.26
N ALA A 820 -38.37 4.45 -6.08
CA ALA A 820 -39.24 5.56 -5.71
C ALA A 820 -40.21 5.21 -4.56
N ALA A 821 -40.66 3.95 -4.49
CA ALA A 821 -41.52 3.46 -3.42
C ALA A 821 -40.78 3.40 -2.07
N ILE A 822 -39.55 2.92 -2.08
CA ILE A 822 -38.66 2.85 -0.89
C ILE A 822 -38.47 4.26 -0.31
N LEU A 823 -38.04 5.22 -1.14
CA LEU A 823 -37.89 6.62 -0.70
C LEU A 823 -39.21 7.19 -0.16
N GLY A 824 -40.32 6.90 -0.83
CA GLY A 824 -41.65 7.35 -0.42
C GLY A 824 -42.12 6.77 0.92
N ARG A 825 -41.67 5.56 1.29
CA ARG A 825 -41.99 4.90 2.53
C ARG A 825 -41.17 5.49 3.69
N VAL A 826 -39.85 5.61 3.53
CA VAL A 826 -38.99 6.18 4.54
C VAL A 826 -39.39 7.61 4.84
N LEU A 827 -39.71 8.41 3.82
CA LEU A 827 -40.22 9.76 4.00
C LEU A 827 -41.55 9.84 4.77
N LYS A 828 -42.37 8.80 4.73
CA LYS A 828 -43.61 8.73 5.53
C LYS A 828 -43.31 8.35 6.98
N ALA A 829 -42.31 7.52 7.23
CA ALA A 829 -41.96 7.06 8.58
C ALA A 829 -41.18 8.09 9.36
N ASP A 830 -40.37 8.93 8.68
CA ASP A 830 -39.50 9.95 9.29
C ASP A 830 -40.27 11.26 9.63
N VAL A 831 -41.50 11.38 9.13
CA VAL A 831 -42.35 12.57 9.34
C VAL A 831 -43.67 12.15 9.95
N PRO A 832 -44.02 12.61 11.18
CA PRO A 832 -45.34 12.40 11.74
C PRO A 832 -46.43 12.96 10.81
N ASP A 833 -47.58 12.29 10.76
CA ASP A 833 -48.74 12.59 9.87
C ASP A 833 -49.40 13.95 10.20
N GLU A 834 -48.68 15.05 10.15
CA GLU A 834 -49.32 16.38 10.04
C GLU A 834 -49.38 16.78 8.56
N HIS A 835 -50.42 16.25 7.88
CA HIS A 835 -50.77 16.65 6.54
C HIS A 835 -51.31 18.07 6.51
N ILE A 836 -50.57 19.00 5.90
CA ILE A 836 -51.23 20.22 5.39
C ILE A 836 -52.00 19.82 4.14
N ASP A 837 -53.30 20.00 4.21
CA ASP A 837 -54.20 19.99 3.04
C ASP A 837 -53.61 20.89 1.94
N GLN A 838 -53.41 20.39 0.75
CA GLN A 838 -52.81 21.14 -0.36
C GLN A 838 -53.69 22.30 -0.84
N SER A 839 -54.90 22.45 -0.29
CA SER A 839 -55.89 23.50 -0.57
C SER A 839 -55.88 24.62 0.47
N ALA A 840 -55.15 24.51 1.58
CA ALA A 840 -55.14 25.60 2.55
C ALA A 840 -54.22 26.75 2.08
N PRO A 841 -54.71 28.02 2.07
CA PRO A 841 -53.86 29.15 1.76
C PRO A 841 -52.73 29.24 2.79
N LEU A 842 -51.48 29.49 2.31
CA LEU A 842 -50.34 29.75 3.17
C LEU A 842 -50.71 30.78 4.26
N PRO A 843 -50.36 30.56 5.52
CA PRO A 843 -50.51 31.59 6.55
C PRO A 843 -49.78 32.84 6.09
N GLY A 844 -50.52 33.96 6.01
CA GLY A 844 -49.94 35.24 5.65
C GLY A 844 -48.72 35.63 6.51
N PRO A 845 -47.88 36.57 6.05
CA PRO A 845 -46.75 36.99 6.86
C PRO A 845 -47.25 37.44 8.25
N PRO A 846 -46.52 37.17 9.32
CA PRO A 846 -46.92 37.53 10.66
C PRO A 846 -47.20 39.05 10.71
N LEU A 847 -48.38 39.41 11.24
CA LEU A 847 -48.73 40.82 11.49
C LEU A 847 -47.66 41.42 12.39
N PRO A 848 -47.24 42.68 12.14
CA PRO A 848 -46.24 43.32 12.94
C PRO A 848 -46.76 43.41 14.39
N VAL A 849 -45.96 42.91 15.34
CA VAL A 849 -46.24 42.95 16.77
C VAL A 849 -46.32 44.41 17.20
N PRO A 850 -47.41 44.87 17.87
CA PRO A 850 -47.49 46.24 18.37
C PRO A 850 -46.37 46.48 19.41
N ARG A 851 -45.59 47.53 19.18
CA ARG A 851 -44.59 47.96 20.12
C ARG A 851 -45.28 48.42 21.39
N GLN A 852 -45.20 47.71 22.51
CA GLN A 852 -45.50 48.22 23.83
C GLN A 852 -44.42 49.19 24.23
N GLY A 853 -44.91 50.27 24.85
CA GLY A 853 -44.24 51.53 25.12
C GLY A 853 -42.90 51.43 25.86
N ALA A 854 -41.99 52.25 25.43
CA ALA A 854 -40.70 52.53 26.02
C ALA A 854 -40.87 53.40 27.28
N GLU A 855 -40.52 52.93 28.45
CA GLU A 855 -40.07 53.77 29.55
C GLU A 855 -38.58 54.01 29.42
N ARG A 856 -38.22 55.28 29.57
CA ARG A 856 -36.83 55.77 29.45
C ARG A 856 -36.07 55.41 30.72
N GLU A 857 -34.89 54.88 30.52
CA GLU A 857 -33.75 55.07 31.43
C GLU A 857 -32.51 55.42 30.60
N GLU A 858 -31.92 56.56 30.93
CA GLU A 858 -30.70 57.10 30.37
C GLU A 858 -29.48 56.34 30.92
N ALA A 859 -28.67 55.84 30.07
CA ALA A 859 -27.22 55.65 30.31
C ALA A 859 -26.44 55.61 28.99
N SER A 860 -25.59 56.61 28.87
CA SER A 860 -24.67 56.83 27.79
C SER A 860 -23.63 55.74 27.72
N GLU A 861 -23.46 55.15 26.51
CA GLU A 861 -22.15 54.69 26.09
C GLU A 861 -22.12 54.60 24.57
N VAL A 862 -21.03 55.08 24.03
CA VAL A 862 -20.76 55.33 22.62
C VAL A 862 -20.59 53.97 21.89
N ALA A 863 -21.38 53.71 20.84
CA ALA A 863 -21.16 52.63 19.89
C ALA A 863 -21.08 53.23 18.48
N GLU A 864 -19.99 52.96 17.79
CA GLU A 864 -19.77 53.33 16.38
C GLU A 864 -20.75 52.58 15.46
N PRO A 865 -21.17 53.15 14.33
CA PRO A 865 -22.16 52.54 13.45
C PRO A 865 -21.51 51.58 12.44
N PHE A 866 -22.14 50.38 12.28
CA PHE A 866 -21.88 49.48 11.19
C PHE A 866 -22.34 50.04 9.84
N PRO A 867 -21.58 49.84 8.75
CA PRO A 867 -21.98 50.33 7.43
C PRO A 867 -23.08 49.45 6.80
N SER A 868 -24.04 50.10 6.20
CA SER A 868 -25.18 49.56 5.47
C SER A 868 -24.77 48.74 4.24
N ALA A 869 -25.42 47.60 4.04
CA ALA A 869 -25.29 46.77 2.88
C ALA A 869 -25.76 47.46 1.58
N GLY A 870 -24.86 47.63 0.65
CA GLY A 870 -25.16 48.05 -0.72
C GLY A 870 -25.64 46.91 -1.60
N THR A 871 -26.57 47.20 -2.46
CA THR A 871 -27.15 46.37 -3.53
C THR A 871 -26.09 45.72 -4.44
N PRO A 872 -26.22 44.45 -4.87
CA PRO A 872 -25.25 43.80 -5.76
C PRO A 872 -25.44 44.22 -7.22
N GLY A 873 -24.40 44.74 -7.81
CA GLY A 873 -24.26 44.96 -9.27
C GLY A 873 -23.64 43.68 -9.94
N PRO A 874 -23.64 43.65 -11.30
CA PRO A 874 -23.41 42.41 -12.03
C PRO A 874 -21.96 41.91 -12.01
N TRP A 875 -21.82 40.61 -12.07
CA TRP A 875 -20.59 39.84 -12.02
C TRP A 875 -19.54 40.25 -13.06
N SER A 876 -18.37 40.61 -12.61
CA SER A 876 -17.13 40.68 -13.38
C SER A 876 -16.16 39.59 -12.89
N GLU A 877 -15.46 38.97 -13.84
CA GLU A 877 -14.50 37.87 -13.63
C GLU A 877 -13.36 38.24 -12.66
N PRO A 878 -12.83 37.31 -11.87
CA PRO A 878 -11.70 37.57 -10.98
C PRO A 878 -10.39 37.59 -11.78
N SER A 879 -9.75 38.75 -11.80
CA SER A 879 -8.36 38.92 -12.24
C SER A 879 -7.41 38.32 -11.19
N SER A 880 -6.48 37.54 -11.64
CA SER A 880 -5.34 37.01 -10.87
C SER A 880 -4.44 38.15 -10.36
N THR A 881 -4.37 38.32 -9.04
CA THR A 881 -3.34 39.11 -8.39
C THR A 881 -2.46 38.23 -7.51
N PRO A 882 -1.12 38.39 -7.54
CA PRO A 882 -0.23 37.52 -6.78
C PRO A 882 -0.19 37.91 -5.29
N VAL A 883 -0.14 36.90 -4.45
CA VAL A 883 0.01 36.99 -3.00
C VAL A 883 1.34 37.69 -2.67
N ARG A 884 1.26 38.79 -1.95
CA ARG A 884 2.40 39.53 -1.44
C ARG A 884 2.93 38.87 -0.17
N GLU A 885 4.18 38.44 -0.18
CA GLU A 885 4.92 38.04 1.02
C GLU A 885 5.17 39.23 1.97
N PRO A 886 5.25 39.03 3.28
CA PRO A 886 5.54 40.12 4.23
C PRO A 886 7.02 40.52 4.18
N ARG A 887 7.30 41.81 4.10
CA ARG A 887 8.64 42.41 4.13
C ARG A 887 9.25 42.25 5.52
N PRO A 888 10.56 41.91 5.65
CA PRO A 888 11.30 42.11 6.88
C PRO A 888 11.82 43.53 6.99
N SER A 889 11.92 44.04 8.22
CA SER A 889 12.42 45.32 8.60
C SER A 889 13.95 45.45 8.38
N PRO A 890 14.48 46.67 8.21
CA PRO A 890 15.85 46.91 7.76
C PRO A 890 16.87 46.87 8.91
N ALA A 891 17.97 46.12 8.72
CA ALA A 891 19.18 46.28 9.52
C ALA A 891 20.41 46.34 8.60
N SER A 892 21.04 47.48 8.73
CA SER A 892 22.45 47.83 8.50
C SER A 892 23.22 47.37 7.25
N SER A 893 23.58 48.38 6.49
CA SER A 893 24.62 48.42 5.46
C SER A 893 25.93 47.71 5.79
N ARG A 894 26.34 46.71 4.95
CA ARG A 894 27.77 46.48 4.68
C ARG A 894 27.98 46.31 3.18
N THR A 895 28.90 47.12 2.71
CA THR A 895 29.41 47.29 1.37
C THR A 895 29.92 45.99 0.76
N VAL A 896 29.37 45.56 -0.38
CA VAL A 896 29.94 44.49 -1.19
C VAL A 896 30.62 45.10 -2.39
N THR A 897 31.91 44.94 -2.44
CA THR A 897 32.81 45.35 -3.54
C THR A 897 32.55 44.47 -4.77
N ARG A 898 32.20 45.13 -5.85
CA ARG A 898 32.02 44.52 -7.18
C ARG A 898 33.40 44.21 -7.79
N MET A 899 33.66 42.99 -8.20
CA MET A 899 34.74 42.67 -9.16
C MET A 899 34.24 42.74 -10.60
N PRO A 900 35.12 43.16 -11.54
CA PRO A 900 34.70 43.52 -12.88
C PRO A 900 34.63 42.36 -13.87
N ARG A 901 33.72 42.46 -14.83
CA ARG A 901 33.65 41.66 -16.04
C ARG A 901 34.89 41.87 -16.91
N ALA A 902 35.56 40.82 -17.34
CA ALA A 902 36.57 40.85 -18.41
C ALA A 902 35.85 40.83 -19.76
N GLY A 903 36.22 41.78 -20.60
CA GLY A 903 35.65 41.98 -21.89
C GLY A 903 36.34 41.17 -23.00
N GLU A 904 35.66 41.10 -24.12
CA GLU A 904 36.07 40.59 -25.40
C GLU A 904 37.40 41.15 -25.90
N ALA A 905 38.24 40.27 -26.50
CA ALA A 905 39.19 40.72 -27.52
C ALA A 905 39.30 39.60 -28.59
N ALA A 906 38.90 40.01 -29.78
CA ALA A 906 39.06 39.26 -31.01
C ALA A 906 40.56 39.23 -31.44
N GLY A 907 41.01 38.12 -32.01
CA GLY A 907 42.31 38.01 -32.62
C GLY A 907 42.39 36.77 -33.56
N THR A 908 42.21 37.04 -34.80
CA THR A 908 42.42 36.20 -35.98
C THR A 908 43.83 35.62 -36.02
N HIS A 909 44.04 34.35 -36.35
CA HIS A 909 45.04 33.86 -37.28
C HIS A 909 44.77 32.41 -37.74
N GLU A 910 44.86 32.22 -39.03
CA GLU A 910 44.71 31.07 -39.88
C GLU A 910 46.06 30.34 -40.05
N PRO A 911 46.20 29.26 -40.85
CA PRO A 911 46.58 27.90 -40.38
C PRO A 911 47.95 27.44 -40.87
N ALA A 912 48.48 26.36 -40.34
CA ALA A 912 49.60 25.67 -40.94
C ALA A 912 49.46 24.12 -40.88
N ARG A 913 49.18 23.61 -42.09
CA ARG A 913 49.63 22.38 -42.77
C ARG A 913 50.21 21.21 -41.96
N GLN A 914 49.59 20.08 -42.27
CA GLN A 914 50.09 18.70 -42.16
C GLN A 914 51.47 18.53 -42.81
N PRO A 915 52.19 17.46 -42.46
CA PRO A 915 52.47 16.49 -43.53
C PRO A 915 52.14 15.02 -43.22
N GLU A 916 51.81 14.37 -44.30
CA GLU A 916 51.49 12.95 -44.52
C GLU A 916 52.65 11.98 -44.33
N ARG A 917 52.28 10.69 -44.37
CA ARG A 917 52.96 9.44 -44.78
C ARG A 917 53.86 8.79 -43.70
N SER A 918 53.87 7.50 -43.54
CA SER A 918 53.57 6.24 -44.31
C SER A 918 53.96 5.12 -43.33
N GLY A 919 53.35 3.99 -43.21
CA GLY A 919 53.20 2.93 -44.14
C GLY A 919 53.51 1.62 -43.40
N SER A 920 52.72 0.62 -43.75
CA SER A 920 52.93 -0.84 -43.75
C SER A 920 53.30 -1.60 -42.45
N ARG A 921 52.50 -2.40 -41.93
CA ARG A 921 52.13 -3.83 -42.19
C ARG A 921 51.06 -4.28 -41.21
#